data_b827d2021a757fa3428c675082b0f7e7
#
_entry.id   b827d2021a757fa3428c675082b0f7e7
#
_cell.length_a   1.000
_cell.length_b   1.000
_cell.length_c   1.000
_cell.angle_alpha   90.00
_cell.angle_beta   90.00
_cell.angle_gamma   90.00
#
_symmetry.space_group_name_H-M   'P 1'
#
loop_
_entity.id
_entity.type
_entity.pdbx_description
1 polymer ?
#
loop_
_entity_poly.entity_id
_entity_poly.type
_entity_poly.pdbx_seq_one_letter_code
_entity_poly.pdbx_strand_id
1 'polypeptide(L)'
;MNTVKQQDLGTLESRSEDMVSVEIDGKSVSVKTGTSVMRAARESGIDVPKLCATDSLKSFGSCRLCVVEIEGRRGFPASCTTLVEDGMIIKTQSDSVAKLRRNVMELYISDHPLDCLTCSANGDCELQDMAGAVGLRDVRYGLEGKNHLSEEIDDSNPYFSFDASKCIVCSRCVRACDEVQGTMALTIQGRGFESKVSASINESFLESECVSCGACVQACPTATLMEKSIIDHGQPDHSVDTTCAYCGVGCSFRAEMKGDQVVRMIPSKDGKANNGHSCVKGRFAWGYSTHKERVLDPLIRENIGDPWKKVSWDEAIAYTAKRFKEIQNKYGRKSIGGITSSRCTAEEVYAVQKLVRTGFNNNNVDTCARVCHSPTGYGLKQTLGTSAGTQPFESVMDADVILLIGANPTDGHPVFASQMKRRLRQGAKLIILDPRKIDLVETPKIKADFHLPLKPGTNVAVINALANTIISENLYDQDYVNERCDTDSFESWKDCILKPENKPENIEKICGVDAEIIKSAARLYAEGERSAIYYGLGVTEHSQGSTMVMGMANLAMATGNIGYSGCGVNPLRGQNNVQGSCDMGSFPHELPGYQPVQDEKVRETFEKAWNVAIDSEPGFRIPNMFDAAISGEFMGMYIQGEDLAQSDPNTQHVEAALGNMECIVVQDLFLNETAKFAHVFLPGTSFLEKNGTFINAERRINRVRPVMKPRQGMHEWLITQKIANALGYPMSFNNEAEIMDEIARLTPTFSNVSHEFLDRFGSVQWPCNENAPQGTPIMHIDNFVRGKGLFIETDFVATEERTTRKFPLLLTTGRILSQYNVGAQTRRTENVVWHDKDLLEIHPHDAETRGIKNHDQVSLASRKGEITLTAKITERVQPGVVYTTFHNPETGANVVTTEYSDWATNCPEYKVTAVQITPANHKSKWQDQFEIRDQQEGKIAEAVN
;
A
#
# COMPACT_ATOMS: atom_id res chain seq x y z
N MET A 1 -16.48 21.21 -20.80
CA MET A 1 -15.42 21.07 -19.80
C MET A 1 -14.41 20.10 -20.37
N ASN A 2 -13.18 20.53 -20.55
CA ASN A 2 -12.17 19.66 -21.17
C ASN A 2 -11.68 18.65 -20.14
N THR A 3 -11.87 17.36 -20.42
CA THR A 3 -11.06 16.31 -19.79
C THR A 3 -9.62 16.64 -20.09
N VAL A 4 -8.89 17.16 -19.11
CA VAL A 4 -7.46 17.46 -19.29
C VAL A 4 -6.76 16.12 -19.30
N LYS A 5 -6.59 15.51 -20.50
CA LYS A 5 -5.70 14.36 -20.65
C LYS A 5 -4.31 14.76 -20.12
N GLN A 6 -3.68 13.89 -19.35
CA GLN A 6 -2.29 14.12 -18.94
C GLN A 6 -1.42 14.24 -20.20
N GLN A 7 -0.63 15.30 -20.27
CA GLN A 7 0.22 15.55 -21.43
C GLN A 7 1.26 14.42 -21.59
N ASP A 8 1.36 13.87 -22.80
CA ASP A 8 2.38 12.89 -23.16
C ASP A 8 3.47 13.58 -23.99
N LEU A 9 4.66 13.69 -23.42
CA LEU A 9 5.81 14.34 -24.04
C LEU A 9 6.57 13.42 -25.03
N GLY A 10 6.05 12.23 -25.28
CA GLY A 10 6.50 11.31 -26.34
C GLY A 10 7.64 10.40 -25.97
N THR A 11 8.57 10.80 -25.12
CA THR A 11 9.69 9.98 -24.65
C THR A 11 10.05 10.32 -23.22
N LEU A 12 10.79 9.43 -22.55
CA LEU A 12 11.30 9.67 -21.20
C LEU A 12 12.13 10.97 -21.10
N GLU A 13 12.09 11.61 -19.94
CA GLU A 13 12.92 12.77 -19.64
C GLU A 13 14.40 12.39 -19.51
N SER A 14 15.28 13.25 -20.02
CA SER A 14 16.73 13.14 -19.79
C SER A 14 17.08 13.56 -18.37
N ARG A 15 18.00 12.83 -17.74
CA ARG A 15 18.56 13.13 -16.42
C ARG A 15 19.80 14.00 -16.45
N SER A 16 20.30 14.36 -17.67
CA SER A 16 21.47 15.24 -17.80
C SER A 16 21.16 16.63 -17.25
N GLU A 17 22.16 17.29 -16.72
CA GLU A 17 22.11 18.71 -16.36
C GLU A 17 22.66 19.61 -17.48
N ASP A 18 23.44 19.05 -18.42
CA ASP A 18 24.00 19.75 -19.55
C ASP A 18 22.92 20.10 -20.57
N MET A 19 23.01 21.29 -21.15
CA MET A 19 22.07 21.81 -22.15
C MET A 19 22.66 21.81 -23.54
N VAL A 20 21.84 21.54 -24.53
CA VAL A 20 22.20 21.70 -25.99
C VAL A 20 21.13 22.53 -26.68
N SER A 21 21.54 23.26 -27.74
CA SER A 21 20.65 24.11 -28.51
C SER A 21 20.46 23.55 -29.92
N VAL A 22 19.20 23.46 -30.34
CA VAL A 22 18.80 22.93 -31.66
C VAL A 22 17.80 23.89 -32.31
N GLU A 23 17.66 23.80 -33.62
CA GLU A 23 16.62 24.49 -34.37
C GLU A 23 15.55 23.49 -34.80
N ILE A 24 14.28 23.74 -34.46
CA ILE A 24 13.15 22.90 -34.86
C ILE A 24 12.11 23.79 -35.58
N ASP A 25 11.90 23.53 -36.88
CA ASP A 25 11.00 24.29 -37.74
C ASP A 25 11.24 25.82 -37.65
N GLY A 26 12.52 26.23 -37.61
CA GLY A 26 12.94 27.64 -37.54
C GLY A 26 12.89 28.25 -36.13
N LYS A 27 12.56 27.46 -35.09
CA LYS A 27 12.59 27.92 -33.68
C LYS A 27 13.86 27.38 -33.00
N SER A 28 14.61 28.25 -32.34
CA SER A 28 15.71 27.84 -31.45
C SER A 28 15.15 27.28 -30.14
N VAL A 29 15.59 26.07 -29.78
CA VAL A 29 15.14 25.32 -28.62
C VAL A 29 16.34 24.84 -27.83
N SER A 30 16.36 25.11 -26.52
CA SER A 30 17.39 24.61 -25.61
C SER A 30 16.81 23.54 -24.71
N VAL A 31 17.41 22.34 -24.70
CA VAL A 31 16.98 21.18 -23.94
C VAL A 31 18.16 20.44 -23.32
N LYS A 32 17.89 19.59 -22.36
CA LYS A 32 18.91 18.73 -21.73
C LYS A 32 19.56 17.78 -22.75
N THR A 33 20.86 17.58 -22.66
CA THR A 33 21.58 16.56 -23.44
C THR A 33 20.93 15.18 -23.22
N GLY A 34 20.82 14.40 -24.32
CA GLY A 34 20.14 13.09 -24.25
C GLY A 34 18.61 13.16 -24.40
N THR A 35 18.04 14.36 -24.58
CA THR A 35 16.62 14.51 -24.95
C THR A 35 16.41 14.04 -26.40
N SER A 36 15.30 13.37 -26.67
CA SER A 36 14.95 12.99 -28.04
C SER A 36 14.42 14.20 -28.83
N VAL A 37 14.57 14.16 -30.15
CA VAL A 37 13.99 15.16 -31.06
C VAL A 37 12.48 15.30 -30.85
N MET A 38 11.78 14.19 -30.59
CA MET A 38 10.34 14.19 -30.31
C MET A 38 10.00 14.99 -29.07
N ARG A 39 10.71 14.78 -27.97
CA ARG A 39 10.46 15.47 -26.70
C ARG A 39 10.83 16.96 -26.81
N ALA A 40 11.97 17.27 -27.43
CA ALA A 40 12.39 18.64 -27.67
C ALA A 40 11.35 19.43 -28.51
N ALA A 41 10.80 18.80 -29.54
CA ALA A 41 9.71 19.38 -30.33
C ALA A 41 8.47 19.63 -29.47
N ARG A 42 8.05 18.64 -28.67
CA ARG A 42 6.85 18.74 -27.81
C ARG A 42 6.99 19.81 -26.74
N GLU A 43 8.15 19.90 -26.09
CA GLU A 43 8.43 20.94 -25.07
C GLU A 43 8.44 22.36 -25.68
N SER A 44 8.73 22.50 -26.98
CA SER A 44 8.63 23.76 -27.73
C SER A 44 7.26 24.01 -28.37
N GLY A 45 6.27 23.16 -28.08
CA GLY A 45 4.90 23.30 -28.59
C GLY A 45 4.68 22.79 -30.01
N ILE A 46 5.62 21.95 -30.53
CA ILE A 46 5.51 21.33 -31.86
C ILE A 46 5.11 19.86 -31.70
N ASP A 47 3.96 19.49 -32.28
CA ASP A 47 3.44 18.13 -32.23
C ASP A 47 3.99 17.28 -33.37
N VAL A 48 4.64 16.16 -32.99
CA VAL A 48 5.09 15.13 -33.95
C VAL A 48 4.20 13.89 -33.77
N PRO A 49 3.51 13.41 -34.83
CA PRO A 49 2.63 12.26 -34.75
C PRO A 49 3.38 11.01 -34.29
N LYS A 50 2.75 10.21 -33.42
CA LYS A 50 3.35 9.00 -32.84
C LYS A 50 2.29 7.95 -32.51
N LEU A 51 2.69 6.65 -32.46
CA LEU A 51 1.84 5.54 -31.97
C LEU A 51 2.59 4.66 -30.97
N CYS A 52 3.86 4.29 -31.26
CA CYS A 52 4.61 3.37 -30.39
C CYS A 52 5.37 4.06 -29.25
N ALA A 53 5.54 5.37 -29.29
CA ALA A 53 6.26 6.16 -28.28
C ALA A 53 5.33 6.75 -27.24
N THR A 54 5.79 6.86 -26.00
CA THR A 54 5.15 7.54 -24.87
C THR A 54 6.21 7.93 -23.85
N ASP A 55 5.96 8.96 -23.05
CA ASP A 55 6.88 9.47 -22.02
C ASP A 55 7.02 8.57 -20.79
N SER A 56 6.30 7.47 -20.73
CA SER A 56 6.38 6.45 -19.65
C SER A 56 7.22 5.22 -20.02
N LEU A 57 7.65 5.09 -21.29
CA LEU A 57 8.35 3.90 -21.80
C LEU A 57 9.59 4.30 -22.59
N LYS A 58 10.61 3.44 -22.60
CA LYS A 58 11.79 3.63 -23.47
C LYS A 58 11.37 3.70 -24.92
N SER A 59 12.04 4.55 -25.70
CA SER A 59 11.74 4.71 -27.11
C SER A 59 12.07 3.44 -27.90
N PHE A 60 11.19 3.07 -28.84
CA PHE A 60 11.31 1.81 -29.60
C PHE A 60 11.42 2.04 -31.12
N GLY A 61 10.76 3.09 -31.65
CA GLY A 61 10.87 3.50 -33.06
C GLY A 61 10.19 2.57 -34.07
N SER A 62 9.27 1.67 -33.62
CA SER A 62 8.65 0.65 -34.48
C SER A 62 7.60 1.20 -35.44
N CYS A 63 6.77 2.17 -35.01
CA CYS A 63 5.64 2.63 -35.83
C CYS A 63 6.04 3.48 -37.04
N ARG A 64 7.20 4.08 -37.04
CA ARG A 64 7.73 4.96 -38.12
C ARG A 64 6.86 6.18 -38.47
N LEU A 65 5.89 6.51 -37.64
CA LEU A 65 5.01 7.67 -37.86
C LEU A 65 5.70 8.99 -37.50
N CYS A 66 6.65 8.98 -36.57
CA CYS A 66 7.34 10.17 -36.04
C CYS A 66 8.60 10.57 -36.84
N VAL A 67 8.70 10.19 -38.12
CA VAL A 67 9.86 10.54 -38.96
C VAL A 67 9.98 12.04 -39.18
N VAL A 68 11.21 12.55 -39.23
CA VAL A 68 11.56 13.96 -39.43
C VAL A 68 12.70 14.10 -40.46
N GLU A 69 12.93 15.29 -41.00
CA GLU A 69 14.15 15.63 -41.73
C GLU A 69 15.15 16.31 -40.82
N ILE A 70 16.43 15.95 -40.96
CA ILE A 70 17.54 16.59 -40.24
C ILE A 70 18.56 17.05 -41.27
N GLU A 71 18.93 18.30 -41.25
CA GLU A 71 19.88 18.86 -42.20
C GLU A 71 21.24 18.12 -42.13
N GLY A 72 21.79 17.77 -43.28
CA GLY A 72 23.03 17.00 -43.38
C GLY A 72 22.87 15.48 -43.12
N ARG A 73 21.71 14.98 -42.69
CA ARG A 73 21.47 13.52 -42.52
C ARG A 73 20.70 12.93 -43.70
N ARG A 74 21.12 11.75 -44.16
CA ARG A 74 20.39 11.00 -45.21
C ARG A 74 19.18 10.29 -44.65
N GLY A 75 18.04 10.41 -45.31
CA GLY A 75 16.79 9.71 -45.01
C GLY A 75 15.95 10.43 -43.96
N PHE A 76 15.00 9.71 -43.37
CA PHE A 76 14.00 10.26 -42.40
C PHE A 76 14.11 9.49 -41.08
N PRO A 77 14.96 9.95 -40.14
CA PRO A 77 15.08 9.32 -38.83
C PRO A 77 13.78 9.43 -38.01
N ALA A 78 13.55 8.46 -37.10
CA ALA A 78 12.47 8.52 -36.15
C ALA A 78 12.80 9.46 -35.01
N SER A 79 12.04 10.53 -34.83
CA SER A 79 12.31 11.54 -33.80
C SER A 79 12.28 11.00 -32.36
N CYS A 80 11.54 9.92 -32.09
CA CYS A 80 11.47 9.33 -30.76
C CYS A 80 12.76 8.60 -30.33
N THR A 81 13.57 8.14 -31.29
CA THR A 81 14.84 7.41 -31.03
C THR A 81 16.09 8.19 -31.41
N THR A 82 15.93 9.37 -31.98
CA THR A 82 17.04 10.25 -32.35
C THR A 82 17.22 11.27 -31.21
N LEU A 83 18.41 11.27 -30.62
CA LEU A 83 18.77 12.27 -29.60
C LEU A 83 19.19 13.56 -30.26
N VAL A 84 18.95 14.68 -29.61
CA VAL A 84 19.40 15.99 -30.09
C VAL A 84 20.90 16.15 -29.90
N GLU A 85 21.52 16.84 -30.86
CA GLU A 85 22.93 17.24 -30.83
C GLU A 85 22.99 18.75 -31.05
N ASP A 86 24.00 19.41 -30.48
CA ASP A 86 24.13 20.88 -30.56
C ASP A 86 24.22 21.36 -32.00
N GLY A 87 23.49 22.42 -32.33
CA GLY A 87 23.40 22.98 -33.65
C GLY A 87 22.58 22.17 -34.69
N MET A 88 21.89 21.11 -34.28
CA MET A 88 21.04 20.30 -35.17
C MET A 88 19.87 21.13 -35.71
N ILE A 89 19.65 21.09 -37.03
CA ILE A 89 18.52 21.75 -37.70
C ILE A 89 17.52 20.68 -38.13
N ILE A 90 16.29 20.75 -37.62
CA ILE A 90 15.26 19.73 -37.74
C ILE A 90 14.00 20.34 -38.39
N LYS A 91 13.47 19.64 -39.39
CA LYS A 91 12.17 19.93 -40.00
C LYS A 91 11.16 18.83 -39.68
N THR A 92 10.16 19.20 -38.93
CA THR A 92 9.05 18.28 -38.60
C THR A 92 7.93 18.33 -39.63
N GLN A 93 7.89 19.37 -40.45
CA GLN A 93 6.85 19.66 -41.46
C GLN A 93 7.55 19.90 -42.82
N SER A 94 7.55 18.86 -43.67
CA SER A 94 7.91 18.97 -45.10
C SER A 94 6.97 18.11 -45.91
N ASP A 95 6.88 18.39 -47.23
CA ASP A 95 6.05 17.60 -48.12
C ASP A 95 6.43 16.12 -48.13
N SER A 96 7.72 15.83 -48.08
CA SER A 96 8.27 14.48 -48.01
C SER A 96 7.85 13.78 -46.71
N VAL A 97 8.01 14.46 -45.57
CA VAL A 97 7.62 13.94 -44.25
C VAL A 97 6.11 13.70 -44.21
N ALA A 98 5.31 14.67 -44.66
CA ALA A 98 3.86 14.57 -44.70
C ALA A 98 3.37 13.38 -45.57
N LYS A 99 3.99 13.19 -46.74
CA LYS A 99 3.67 12.07 -47.62
C LYS A 99 4.02 10.72 -46.95
N LEU A 100 5.19 10.61 -46.33
CA LEU A 100 5.61 9.37 -45.66
C LEU A 100 4.68 9.02 -44.50
N ARG A 101 4.38 9.98 -43.61
CA ARG A 101 3.48 9.77 -42.47
C ARG A 101 2.08 9.34 -42.92
N ARG A 102 1.54 9.98 -43.98
CA ARG A 102 0.25 9.58 -44.52
C ARG A 102 0.25 8.15 -45.03
N ASN A 103 1.31 7.76 -45.77
CA ASN A 103 1.41 6.39 -46.30
C ASN A 103 1.58 5.36 -45.18
N VAL A 104 2.37 5.68 -44.13
CA VAL A 104 2.51 4.82 -42.96
C VAL A 104 1.17 4.65 -42.23
N MET A 105 0.45 5.74 -42.03
CA MET A 105 -0.87 5.70 -41.39
C MET A 105 -1.87 4.90 -42.20
N GLU A 106 -1.86 5.03 -43.54
CA GLU A 106 -2.73 4.28 -44.43
C GLU A 106 -2.50 2.77 -44.30
N LEU A 107 -1.25 2.32 -44.15
CA LEU A 107 -0.92 0.91 -43.89
C LEU A 107 -1.46 0.42 -42.56
N TYR A 108 -1.42 1.24 -41.49
CA TYR A 108 -2.06 0.89 -40.22
C TYR A 108 -3.58 0.79 -40.34
N ILE A 109 -4.20 1.72 -41.02
CA ILE A 109 -5.67 1.73 -41.19
C ILE A 109 -6.14 0.63 -42.10
N SER A 110 -5.32 0.18 -43.07
CA SER A 110 -5.70 -0.88 -44.03
C SER A 110 -5.91 -2.24 -43.34
N ASP A 111 -5.37 -2.44 -42.16
CA ASP A 111 -5.50 -3.68 -41.37
C ASP A 111 -6.14 -3.41 -40.01
N HIS A 112 -7.08 -2.48 -39.95
CA HIS A 112 -7.81 -2.11 -38.74
C HIS A 112 -9.31 -2.02 -39.04
N PRO A 113 -10.20 -2.52 -38.13
CA PRO A 113 -11.65 -2.38 -38.35
C PRO A 113 -12.06 -0.91 -38.47
N LEU A 114 -12.86 -0.59 -39.47
CA LEU A 114 -13.37 0.76 -39.73
C LEU A 114 -14.73 1.03 -39.03
N ASP A 115 -14.88 0.55 -37.82
CA ASP A 115 -16.10 0.58 -36.99
C ASP A 115 -16.07 1.67 -35.93
N CYS A 116 -15.33 2.76 -36.15
CA CYS A 116 -15.11 3.82 -35.16
C CYS A 116 -16.38 4.35 -34.50
N LEU A 117 -17.52 4.42 -35.24
CA LEU A 117 -18.80 4.92 -34.73
C LEU A 117 -19.38 4.03 -33.61
N THR A 118 -19.09 2.76 -33.60
CA THR A 118 -19.56 1.77 -32.61
C THR A 118 -18.46 1.33 -31.65
N CYS A 119 -17.22 1.78 -31.87
CA CYS A 119 -16.07 1.44 -31.04
C CYS A 119 -16.11 2.19 -29.71
N SER A 120 -15.91 1.50 -28.58
CA SER A 120 -15.89 2.09 -27.24
C SER A 120 -14.76 3.10 -27.01
N ALA A 121 -13.69 3.04 -27.82
CA ALA A 121 -12.60 4.02 -27.79
C ALA A 121 -12.87 5.28 -28.64
N ASN A 122 -14.03 5.40 -29.27
CA ASN A 122 -14.33 6.56 -30.10
C ASN A 122 -14.22 7.88 -29.33
N GLY A 123 -13.38 8.81 -29.83
CA GLY A 123 -13.06 10.08 -29.15
C GLY A 123 -11.94 9.97 -28.08
N ASP A 124 -11.42 8.77 -27.83
CA ASP A 124 -10.27 8.51 -26.94
C ASP A 124 -9.31 7.46 -27.56
N CYS A 125 -9.07 7.56 -28.89
CA CYS A 125 -8.25 6.62 -29.66
C CYS A 125 -7.09 7.38 -30.31
N GLU A 126 -5.84 7.08 -29.91
CA GLU A 126 -4.66 7.74 -30.51
C GLU A 126 -4.50 7.41 -32.01
N LEU A 127 -4.93 6.21 -32.47
CA LEU A 127 -4.90 5.87 -33.91
C LEU A 127 -5.82 6.77 -34.72
N GLN A 128 -7.02 7.05 -34.21
CA GLN A 128 -7.97 7.97 -34.82
C GLN A 128 -7.45 9.41 -34.86
N ASP A 129 -6.86 9.87 -33.72
CA ASP A 129 -6.27 11.21 -33.62
C ASP A 129 -5.10 11.37 -34.62
N MET A 130 -4.24 10.35 -34.71
CA MET A 130 -3.08 10.40 -35.63
C MET A 130 -3.48 10.30 -37.09
N ALA A 131 -4.54 9.57 -37.45
CA ALA A 131 -5.09 9.59 -38.80
C ALA A 131 -5.56 11.01 -39.18
N GLY A 132 -6.24 11.69 -38.26
CA GLY A 132 -6.62 13.10 -38.40
C GLY A 132 -5.40 14.03 -38.55
N ALA A 133 -4.40 13.88 -37.69
CA ALA A 133 -3.19 14.73 -37.68
C ALA A 133 -2.35 14.64 -38.98
N VAL A 134 -2.29 13.46 -39.62
CA VAL A 134 -1.58 13.27 -40.90
C VAL A 134 -2.45 13.58 -42.13
N GLY A 135 -3.72 14.00 -41.94
CA GLY A 135 -4.65 14.34 -42.99
C GLY A 135 -5.11 13.14 -43.85
N LEU A 136 -5.13 11.93 -43.26
CA LEU A 136 -5.71 10.74 -43.91
C LEU A 136 -7.23 10.84 -43.85
N ARG A 137 -7.89 10.80 -45.02
CA ARG A 137 -9.36 10.81 -45.14
C ARG A 137 -9.91 9.61 -45.91
N ASP A 138 -9.12 9.08 -46.81
CA ASP A 138 -9.46 7.95 -47.67
C ASP A 138 -8.35 6.91 -47.62
N VAL A 139 -8.71 5.65 -47.73
CA VAL A 139 -7.77 4.53 -47.80
C VAL A 139 -7.77 3.90 -49.19
N ARG A 140 -6.60 3.56 -49.69
CA ARG A 140 -6.45 2.83 -51.00
C ARG A 140 -6.46 1.33 -50.85
N TYR A 141 -6.24 0.82 -49.62
CA TYR A 141 -6.14 -0.59 -49.28
C TYR A 141 -7.06 -0.88 -48.06
N GLY A 142 -7.40 -2.15 -47.90
CA GLY A 142 -8.16 -2.60 -46.74
C GLY A 142 -9.60 -2.07 -46.71
N LEU A 143 -10.23 -1.90 -47.86
CA LEU A 143 -11.58 -1.37 -48.01
C LEU A 143 -12.66 -2.18 -47.30
N GLU A 144 -12.36 -3.45 -46.95
CA GLU A 144 -13.24 -4.32 -46.20
C GLU A 144 -13.36 -3.90 -44.72
N GLY A 145 -12.47 -3.05 -44.21
CA GLY A 145 -12.49 -2.54 -42.82
C GLY A 145 -12.35 -3.66 -41.80
N LYS A 146 -11.49 -4.65 -42.07
CA LYS A 146 -11.25 -5.79 -41.16
C LYS A 146 -9.77 -5.95 -40.88
N ASN A 147 -9.46 -6.48 -39.71
CA ASN A 147 -8.14 -6.97 -39.38
C ASN A 147 -7.97 -8.40 -39.89
N HIS A 148 -6.76 -8.81 -40.30
CA HIS A 148 -6.47 -10.14 -40.77
C HIS A 148 -6.54 -11.23 -39.69
N LEU A 149 -6.41 -10.85 -38.39
CA LEU A 149 -6.56 -11.76 -37.26
C LEU A 149 -8.07 -11.95 -36.98
N SER A 150 -8.55 -13.17 -36.99
CA SER A 150 -9.92 -13.54 -36.62
C SER A 150 -9.89 -14.30 -35.29
N GLU A 151 -9.55 -13.61 -34.20
CA GLU A 151 -9.50 -14.18 -32.87
C GLU A 151 -10.72 -13.72 -32.06
N GLU A 152 -11.14 -14.56 -31.12
CA GLU A 152 -12.18 -14.21 -30.15
C GLU A 152 -11.64 -13.17 -29.16
N ILE A 153 -12.52 -12.32 -28.65
CA ILE A 153 -12.19 -11.34 -27.62
C ILE A 153 -11.92 -12.09 -26.32
N ASP A 154 -10.77 -11.82 -25.69
CA ASP A 154 -10.51 -12.31 -24.33
C ASP A 154 -11.16 -11.39 -23.31
N ASP A 155 -12.27 -11.84 -22.76
CA ASP A 155 -13.03 -11.19 -21.69
C ASP A 155 -12.82 -11.84 -20.32
N SER A 156 -11.80 -12.70 -20.18
CA SER A 156 -11.53 -13.44 -18.95
C SER A 156 -11.15 -12.54 -17.77
N ASN A 157 -10.43 -11.42 -18.03
CA ASN A 157 -10.12 -10.47 -16.98
C ASN A 157 -11.38 -9.72 -16.53
N PRO A 158 -11.67 -9.62 -15.21
CA PRO A 158 -12.91 -8.99 -14.75
C PRO A 158 -12.99 -7.48 -15.04
N TYR A 159 -11.88 -6.80 -15.28
CA TYR A 159 -11.82 -5.34 -15.39
C TYR A 159 -11.58 -4.80 -16.79
N PHE A 160 -11.00 -5.58 -17.68
CA PHE A 160 -10.72 -5.15 -19.06
C PHE A 160 -10.85 -6.29 -20.04
N SER A 161 -11.13 -5.94 -21.31
CA SER A 161 -11.20 -6.84 -22.45
C SER A 161 -9.96 -6.69 -23.33
N PHE A 162 -9.57 -7.75 -24.01
CA PHE A 162 -8.53 -7.74 -25.02
C PHE A 162 -9.11 -8.18 -26.38
N ASP A 163 -9.17 -7.24 -27.33
CA ASP A 163 -9.61 -7.46 -28.70
C ASP A 163 -8.40 -7.40 -29.67
N ALA A 164 -7.91 -8.55 -30.08
CA ALA A 164 -6.78 -8.64 -30.99
C ALA A 164 -7.05 -7.98 -32.35
N SER A 165 -8.32 -7.91 -32.81
CA SER A 165 -8.69 -7.27 -34.09
C SER A 165 -8.42 -5.77 -34.12
N LYS A 166 -8.35 -5.12 -32.95
CA LYS A 166 -8.04 -3.68 -32.81
C LYS A 166 -6.54 -3.40 -32.62
N CYS A 167 -5.70 -4.46 -32.61
CA CYS A 167 -4.28 -4.35 -32.31
C CYS A 167 -3.47 -3.88 -33.53
N ILE A 168 -2.63 -2.87 -33.32
CA ILE A 168 -1.69 -2.35 -34.32
C ILE A 168 -0.23 -2.80 -34.05
N VAL A 169 -0.03 -3.79 -33.21
CA VAL A 169 1.27 -4.38 -32.80
C VAL A 169 2.35 -3.33 -32.48
N CYS A 170 1.96 -2.23 -31.84
CA CYS A 170 2.90 -1.14 -31.46
C CYS A 170 3.81 -1.47 -30.28
N SER A 171 3.63 -2.61 -29.63
CA SER A 171 4.40 -3.13 -28.47
C SER A 171 4.32 -2.29 -27.19
N ARG A 172 3.49 -1.26 -27.10
CA ARG A 172 3.39 -0.43 -25.88
C ARG A 172 2.94 -1.25 -24.67
N CYS A 173 1.95 -2.12 -24.82
CA CYS A 173 1.45 -2.98 -23.74
C CYS A 173 2.52 -3.99 -23.26
N VAL A 174 3.25 -4.63 -24.18
CA VAL A 174 4.35 -5.55 -23.86
C VAL A 174 5.45 -4.83 -23.09
N ARG A 175 5.86 -3.66 -23.55
CA ARG A 175 6.88 -2.85 -22.86
C ARG A 175 6.37 -2.30 -21.52
N ALA A 176 5.12 -1.90 -21.41
CA ALA A 176 4.55 -1.47 -20.14
C ALA A 176 4.52 -2.61 -19.11
N CYS A 177 4.19 -3.84 -19.54
CA CYS A 177 4.24 -5.01 -18.68
C CYS A 177 5.68 -5.33 -18.22
N ASP A 178 6.69 -5.11 -19.07
CA ASP A 178 8.10 -5.33 -18.77
C ASP A 178 8.72 -4.15 -17.99
N GLU A 179 8.63 -2.93 -18.52
CA GLU A 179 9.39 -1.78 -18.00
C GLU A 179 8.75 -1.12 -16.78
N VAL A 180 7.42 -1.10 -16.71
CA VAL A 180 6.67 -0.45 -15.62
C VAL A 180 6.37 -1.43 -14.51
N GLN A 181 5.71 -2.55 -14.83
CA GLN A 181 5.29 -3.55 -13.84
C GLN A 181 6.39 -4.56 -13.51
N GLY A 182 7.15 -5.01 -14.51
CA GLY A 182 8.20 -6.01 -14.32
C GLY A 182 7.69 -7.46 -14.15
N THR A 183 6.48 -7.78 -14.67
CA THR A 183 5.91 -9.14 -14.62
C THR A 183 6.15 -9.90 -15.91
N MET A 184 6.14 -9.19 -17.08
CA MET A 184 6.34 -9.78 -18.41
C MET A 184 5.27 -10.80 -18.84
N ALA A 185 4.05 -10.61 -18.38
CA ALA A 185 2.92 -11.47 -18.76
C ALA A 185 2.55 -11.34 -20.24
N LEU A 186 2.98 -10.30 -20.94
CA LEU A 186 2.69 -10.04 -22.35
C LEU A 186 3.91 -10.23 -23.24
N THR A 187 3.69 -10.84 -24.40
CA THR A 187 4.72 -11.04 -25.42
C THR A 187 4.15 -10.80 -26.83
N ILE A 188 5.03 -10.75 -27.85
CA ILE A 188 4.65 -10.81 -29.25
C ILE A 188 4.95 -12.21 -29.76
N GLN A 189 3.93 -12.89 -30.24
CA GLN A 189 4.03 -14.19 -30.90
C GLN A 189 4.04 -14.01 -32.43
N GLY A 190 4.53 -15.03 -33.15
CA GLY A 190 4.58 -15.02 -34.58
C GLY A 190 5.59 -14.04 -35.17
N ARG A 191 5.52 -13.86 -36.49
CA ARG A 191 6.34 -12.93 -37.26
C ARG A 191 5.61 -12.45 -38.52
N GLY A 192 5.98 -11.27 -39.02
CA GLY A 192 5.33 -10.67 -40.18
C GLY A 192 3.84 -10.42 -39.92
N PHE A 193 2.98 -10.79 -40.82
CA PHE A 193 1.53 -10.68 -40.70
C PHE A 193 0.92 -11.54 -39.60
N GLU A 194 1.61 -12.59 -39.14
CA GLU A 194 1.14 -13.45 -38.03
C GLU A 194 1.53 -12.90 -36.64
N SER A 195 2.16 -11.72 -36.62
CA SER A 195 2.57 -11.11 -35.37
C SER A 195 1.36 -10.65 -34.58
N LYS A 196 1.22 -11.15 -33.33
CA LYS A 196 0.15 -10.76 -32.41
C LYS A 196 0.67 -10.61 -30.98
N VAL A 197 0.06 -9.75 -30.21
CA VAL A 197 0.25 -9.68 -28.76
C VAL A 197 -0.54 -10.82 -28.11
N SER A 198 0.07 -11.52 -27.16
CA SER A 198 -0.61 -12.53 -26.36
C SER A 198 -0.19 -12.49 -24.90
N ALA A 199 -1.05 -12.97 -24.02
CA ALA A 199 -0.73 -13.24 -22.63
C ALA A 199 -0.02 -14.61 -22.54
N SER A 200 1.09 -14.66 -21.79
CA SER A 200 1.93 -15.87 -21.63
C SER A 200 2.16 -16.64 -22.94
N ILE A 201 1.85 -17.92 -22.98
CA ILE A 201 1.93 -18.75 -24.19
C ILE A 201 0.51 -18.97 -24.74
N ASN A 202 -0.17 -17.89 -25.13
CA ASN A 202 -1.55 -17.88 -25.65
C ASN A 202 -2.59 -18.38 -24.63
N GLU A 203 -2.40 -18.04 -23.35
CA GLU A 203 -3.35 -18.24 -22.27
C GLU A 203 -4.30 -17.05 -22.20
N SER A 204 -5.42 -17.21 -21.49
CA SER A 204 -6.29 -16.09 -21.17
C SER A 204 -5.61 -15.15 -20.16
N PHE A 205 -6.02 -13.89 -20.08
CA PHE A 205 -5.45 -12.95 -19.10
C PHE A 205 -5.63 -13.43 -17.67
N LEU A 206 -6.73 -14.11 -17.37
CA LEU A 206 -7.02 -14.63 -16.03
C LEU A 206 -6.11 -15.80 -15.63
N GLU A 207 -5.75 -16.66 -16.57
CA GLU A 207 -4.91 -17.85 -16.33
C GLU A 207 -3.42 -17.55 -16.42
N SER A 208 -3.04 -16.42 -17.03
CA SER A 208 -1.65 -16.01 -17.23
C SER A 208 -1.02 -15.41 -15.97
N GLU A 209 0.28 -15.11 -16.04
CA GLU A 209 1.04 -14.38 -15.01
C GLU A 209 0.59 -12.91 -14.82
N CYS A 210 -0.52 -12.50 -15.41
CA CYS A 210 -1.02 -11.13 -15.36
C CYS A 210 -1.46 -10.77 -13.93
N VAL A 211 -0.90 -9.68 -13.40
CA VAL A 211 -1.25 -9.12 -12.08
C VAL A 211 -2.32 -8.02 -12.17
N SER A 212 -2.95 -7.84 -13.31
CA SER A 212 -4.03 -6.87 -13.56
C SER A 212 -3.72 -5.43 -13.11
N CYS A 213 -2.48 -5.00 -13.24
CA CYS A 213 -2.05 -3.66 -12.80
C CYS A 213 -2.57 -2.50 -13.68
N GLY A 214 -3.08 -2.80 -14.88
CA GLY A 214 -3.61 -1.82 -15.84
C GLY A 214 -2.57 -1.01 -16.61
N ALA A 215 -1.26 -1.27 -16.45
CA ALA A 215 -0.22 -0.53 -17.19
C ALA A 215 -0.31 -0.71 -18.70
N CYS A 216 -0.65 -1.92 -19.17
CA CYS A 216 -0.88 -2.23 -20.59
C CYS A 216 -2.14 -1.54 -21.13
N VAL A 217 -3.22 -1.50 -20.35
CA VAL A 217 -4.47 -0.81 -20.69
C VAL A 217 -4.21 0.69 -20.83
N GLN A 218 -3.51 1.30 -19.85
CA GLN A 218 -3.12 2.70 -19.88
C GLN A 218 -2.22 3.05 -21.08
N ALA A 219 -1.38 2.12 -21.51
CA ALA A 219 -0.44 2.31 -22.61
C ALA A 219 -1.03 2.06 -24.00
N CYS A 220 -2.18 1.38 -24.11
CA CYS A 220 -2.77 1.00 -25.40
C CYS A 220 -3.26 2.23 -26.16
N PRO A 221 -2.86 2.43 -27.44
CA PRO A 221 -3.30 3.56 -28.25
C PRO A 221 -4.63 3.32 -28.98
N THR A 222 -5.21 2.13 -28.88
CA THR A 222 -6.43 1.73 -29.57
C THR A 222 -7.39 1.02 -28.60
N ALA A 223 -8.51 0.49 -29.10
CA ALA A 223 -9.46 -0.29 -28.31
C ALA A 223 -9.04 -1.76 -28.08
N THR A 224 -7.78 -2.13 -28.32
CA THR A 224 -7.30 -3.51 -28.10
C THR A 224 -7.42 -3.92 -26.64
N LEU A 225 -6.99 -3.04 -25.72
CA LEU A 225 -7.10 -3.22 -24.28
C LEU A 225 -8.01 -2.11 -23.72
N MET A 226 -9.21 -2.48 -23.33
CA MET A 226 -10.28 -1.55 -22.96
C MET A 226 -10.83 -1.89 -21.59
N GLU A 227 -10.97 -0.89 -20.72
CA GLU A 227 -11.66 -1.08 -19.44
C GLU A 227 -13.14 -1.36 -19.66
N LYS A 228 -13.68 -2.39 -19.00
CA LYS A 228 -15.11 -2.77 -19.09
C LYS A 228 -16.02 -1.63 -18.64
N SER A 229 -15.60 -0.87 -17.62
CA SER A 229 -16.34 0.30 -17.14
C SER A 229 -16.51 1.40 -18.20
N ILE A 230 -15.56 1.56 -19.14
CA ILE A 230 -15.71 2.46 -20.29
C ILE A 230 -16.65 1.87 -21.33
N ILE A 231 -16.62 0.56 -21.53
CA ILE A 231 -17.53 -0.13 -22.44
C ILE A 231 -18.98 0.04 -21.94
N ASP A 232 -19.20 -0.14 -20.64
CA ASP A 232 -20.53 -0.11 -20.02
C ASP A 232 -21.08 1.31 -19.86
N HIS A 233 -20.24 2.28 -19.49
CA HIS A 233 -20.69 3.63 -19.11
C HIS A 233 -20.30 4.72 -20.12
N GLY A 234 -19.38 4.43 -21.04
CA GLY A 234 -18.88 5.37 -22.05
C GLY A 234 -17.78 6.30 -21.51
N GLN A 235 -17.38 7.27 -22.36
CA GLN A 235 -16.27 8.18 -22.06
C GLN A 235 -16.58 9.16 -20.93
N PRO A 236 -15.58 9.53 -20.08
CA PRO A 236 -15.74 10.48 -19.00
C PRO A 236 -15.93 11.91 -19.51
N ASP A 237 -16.57 12.75 -18.71
CA ASP A 237 -16.81 14.16 -18.99
C ASP A 237 -15.98 15.13 -18.12
N HIS A 238 -15.49 14.68 -16.96
CA HIS A 238 -14.60 15.44 -16.07
C HIS A 238 -13.74 14.52 -15.22
N SER A 239 -12.83 15.10 -14.44
CA SER A 239 -11.95 14.33 -13.55
C SER A 239 -11.63 15.08 -12.25
N VAL A 240 -11.31 14.32 -11.20
CA VAL A 240 -10.88 14.82 -9.88
C VAL A 240 -9.63 14.07 -9.45
N ASP A 241 -8.59 14.78 -9.03
CA ASP A 241 -7.38 14.16 -8.49
C ASP A 241 -7.59 13.78 -7.01
N THR A 242 -7.26 12.55 -6.66
CA THR A 242 -7.38 12.02 -5.30
C THR A 242 -6.29 10.99 -4.99
N THR A 243 -6.29 10.45 -3.78
CA THR A 243 -5.28 9.48 -3.31
C THR A 243 -5.93 8.13 -3.02
N CYS A 244 -5.24 7.07 -3.41
CA CYS A 244 -5.66 5.68 -3.21
C CYS A 244 -5.85 5.34 -1.72
N ALA A 245 -6.93 4.63 -1.40
CA ALA A 245 -7.27 4.23 -0.04
C ALA A 245 -6.71 2.86 0.38
N TYR A 246 -5.85 2.22 -0.40
CA TYR A 246 -5.42 0.87 -0.06
C TYR A 246 -4.12 0.83 0.76
N CYS A 247 -2.97 0.69 0.12
CA CYS A 247 -1.73 0.44 0.86
C CYS A 247 -0.92 1.72 1.14
N GLY A 248 0.11 1.56 1.98
CA GLY A 248 1.01 2.63 2.41
C GLY A 248 1.90 3.25 1.31
N VAL A 249 1.78 2.84 0.05
CA VAL A 249 2.40 3.57 -1.07
C VAL A 249 1.73 4.94 -1.25
N GLY A 250 0.40 5.05 -1.05
CA GLY A 250 -0.30 6.32 -1.18
C GLY A 250 -0.30 6.86 -2.61
N CYS A 251 -0.61 6.00 -3.59
CA CYS A 251 -0.64 6.36 -5.00
C CYS A 251 -1.65 7.48 -5.30
N SER A 252 -1.23 8.45 -6.10
CA SER A 252 -2.11 9.51 -6.60
C SER A 252 -2.84 9.05 -7.87
N PHE A 253 -4.13 9.33 -7.93
CA PHE A 253 -4.99 8.98 -9.06
C PHE A 253 -5.81 10.19 -9.52
N ARG A 254 -6.13 10.18 -10.79
CA ARG A 254 -7.21 10.97 -11.37
C ARG A 254 -8.42 10.07 -11.51
N ALA A 255 -9.47 10.37 -10.74
CA ALA A 255 -10.77 9.74 -10.91
C ALA A 255 -11.48 10.40 -12.09
N GLU A 256 -11.73 9.68 -13.15
CA GLU A 256 -12.47 10.16 -14.32
C GLU A 256 -13.94 9.79 -14.17
N MET A 257 -14.79 10.79 -14.35
CA MET A 257 -16.21 10.77 -14.02
C MET A 257 -17.08 10.92 -15.26
N LYS A 258 -18.27 10.33 -15.19
CA LYS A 258 -19.38 10.67 -16.08
C LYS A 258 -20.60 11.03 -15.23
N GLY A 259 -20.93 12.32 -15.19
CA GLY A 259 -21.84 12.82 -14.18
C GLY A 259 -21.33 12.53 -12.76
N ASP A 260 -22.14 11.91 -11.93
CA ASP A 260 -21.76 11.54 -10.56
C ASP A 260 -21.15 10.13 -10.43
N GLN A 261 -20.85 9.46 -11.54
CA GLN A 261 -20.33 8.09 -11.56
C GLN A 261 -18.84 8.05 -11.91
N VAL A 262 -18.05 7.34 -11.11
CA VAL A 262 -16.67 7.03 -11.46
C VAL A 262 -16.65 6.02 -12.60
N VAL A 263 -15.93 6.33 -13.68
CA VAL A 263 -15.77 5.43 -14.84
C VAL A 263 -14.41 4.74 -14.85
N ARG A 264 -13.35 5.46 -14.44
CA ARG A 264 -12.01 4.85 -14.32
C ARG A 264 -11.10 5.64 -13.38
N MET A 265 -10.07 4.97 -12.87
CA MET A 265 -9.06 5.54 -12.01
C MET A 265 -7.72 5.55 -12.77
N ILE A 266 -7.28 6.71 -13.23
CA ILE A 266 -6.02 6.87 -13.96
C ILE A 266 -4.89 7.22 -12.98
N PRO A 267 -3.77 6.44 -12.92
CA PRO A 267 -2.65 6.80 -12.06
C PRO A 267 -2.01 8.11 -12.52
N SER A 268 -1.83 9.05 -11.59
CA SER A 268 -1.25 10.36 -11.89
C SER A 268 0.24 10.26 -12.16
N LYS A 269 0.70 10.83 -13.29
CA LYS A 269 2.13 10.96 -13.61
C LYS A 269 2.87 11.88 -12.64
N ASP A 270 2.15 12.86 -12.07
CA ASP A 270 2.68 13.82 -11.10
C ASP A 270 2.74 13.26 -9.67
N GLY A 271 2.15 12.07 -9.47
CA GLY A 271 2.16 11.37 -8.18
C GLY A 271 3.55 10.93 -7.78
N LYS A 272 4.15 11.58 -6.78
CA LYS A 272 5.55 11.35 -6.36
C LYS A 272 5.83 9.92 -5.89
N ALA A 273 4.84 9.25 -5.29
CA ALA A 273 4.99 7.87 -4.81
C ALA A 273 4.83 6.83 -5.94
N ASN A 274 4.03 7.11 -6.97
CA ASN A 274 3.65 6.11 -7.99
C ASN A 274 4.05 6.45 -9.42
N ASN A 275 4.40 7.71 -9.74
CA ASN A 275 4.92 8.12 -11.05
C ASN A 275 4.13 7.54 -12.24
N GLY A 276 2.79 7.63 -12.20
CA GLY A 276 1.91 7.12 -13.25
C GLY A 276 1.71 5.59 -13.27
N HIS A 277 2.15 4.86 -12.24
CA HIS A 277 1.90 3.42 -12.11
C HIS A 277 0.80 3.11 -11.09
N SER A 278 0.21 1.91 -11.20
CA SER A 278 -0.88 1.43 -10.34
C SER A 278 -0.79 -0.09 -10.12
N CYS A 279 -1.56 -0.59 -9.17
CA CYS A 279 -1.83 -2.02 -9.01
C CYS A 279 -3.33 -2.29 -9.22
N VAL A 280 -3.71 -3.56 -9.27
CA VAL A 280 -5.10 -3.99 -9.45
C VAL A 280 -6.06 -3.31 -8.48
N LYS A 281 -5.70 -3.18 -7.21
CA LYS A 281 -6.56 -2.59 -6.18
C LYS A 281 -6.86 -1.10 -6.43
N GLY A 282 -5.84 -0.28 -6.56
CA GLY A 282 -6.02 1.16 -6.78
C GLY A 282 -6.62 1.49 -8.14
N ARG A 283 -6.28 0.70 -9.18
CA ARG A 283 -6.77 0.90 -10.56
C ARG A 283 -8.23 0.54 -10.71
N PHE A 284 -8.65 -0.59 -10.15
CA PHE A 284 -9.91 -1.20 -10.53
C PHE A 284 -10.85 -1.50 -9.34
N ALA A 285 -10.31 -1.79 -8.16
CA ALA A 285 -11.10 -2.26 -7.03
C ALA A 285 -11.75 -1.13 -6.20
N TRP A 286 -12.35 -0.15 -6.84
CA TRP A 286 -13.05 0.97 -6.20
C TRP A 286 -14.58 0.78 -6.14
N GLY A 287 -15.11 -0.28 -6.79
CA GLY A 287 -16.55 -0.56 -6.89
C GLY A 287 -17.26 -0.74 -5.54
N TYR A 288 -16.54 -1.11 -4.48
CA TYR A 288 -17.09 -1.19 -3.13
C TYR A 288 -17.71 0.14 -2.65
N SER A 289 -17.25 1.29 -3.17
CA SER A 289 -17.74 2.62 -2.80
C SER A 289 -19.23 2.83 -3.13
N THR A 290 -19.72 2.12 -4.14
CA THR A 290 -21.13 2.17 -4.57
C THR A 290 -21.87 0.84 -4.40
N HIS A 291 -21.25 -0.13 -3.71
CA HIS A 291 -21.82 -1.47 -3.53
C HIS A 291 -23.19 -1.42 -2.84
N LYS A 292 -24.08 -2.35 -3.21
CA LYS A 292 -25.46 -2.42 -2.69
C LYS A 292 -25.57 -2.67 -1.18
N GLU A 293 -24.56 -3.31 -0.58
CA GLU A 293 -24.52 -3.58 0.85
C GLU A 293 -24.07 -2.38 1.71
N ARG A 294 -23.74 -1.24 1.10
CA ARG A 294 -23.40 -0.04 1.87
C ARG A 294 -24.57 0.40 2.73
N VAL A 295 -24.32 0.55 4.02
CA VAL A 295 -25.27 1.16 4.94
C VAL A 295 -25.27 2.68 4.73
N LEU A 296 -26.45 3.27 4.54
CA LEU A 296 -26.59 4.70 4.25
C LEU A 296 -27.35 5.47 5.34
N ASP A 297 -28.01 4.78 6.24
CA ASP A 297 -28.76 5.39 7.33
C ASP A 297 -28.24 4.90 8.68
N PRO A 298 -28.23 5.75 9.73
CA PRO A 298 -27.85 5.34 11.07
C PRO A 298 -28.79 4.27 11.62
N LEU A 299 -28.20 3.28 12.31
CA LEU A 299 -28.93 2.15 12.89
C LEU A 299 -28.68 2.11 14.39
N ILE A 300 -29.71 1.79 15.18
CA ILE A 300 -29.62 1.54 16.62
C ILE A 300 -30.35 0.27 17.02
N ARG A 301 -29.91 -0.35 18.10
CA ARG A 301 -30.60 -1.45 18.80
C ARG A 301 -30.30 -1.36 20.29
N GLU A 302 -31.19 -1.86 21.11
CA GLU A 302 -31.03 -1.83 22.57
C GLU A 302 -30.10 -2.94 23.06
N ASN A 303 -30.26 -4.16 22.51
CA ASN A 303 -29.42 -5.31 22.82
C ASN A 303 -28.87 -5.92 21.53
N ILE A 304 -27.73 -6.61 21.59
CA ILE A 304 -27.04 -7.22 20.45
C ILE A 304 -27.94 -8.15 19.63
N GLY A 305 -28.88 -8.89 20.28
CA GLY A 305 -29.82 -9.80 19.62
C GLY A 305 -31.07 -9.13 19.02
N ASP A 306 -31.24 -7.83 19.23
CA ASP A 306 -32.43 -7.11 18.73
C ASP A 306 -32.23 -6.75 17.25
N PRO A 307 -33.31 -6.63 16.46
CA PRO A 307 -33.23 -6.13 15.10
C PRO A 307 -32.78 -4.68 15.08
N TRP A 308 -31.99 -4.32 14.05
CA TRP A 308 -31.60 -2.95 13.80
C TRP A 308 -32.81 -2.06 13.50
N LYS A 309 -32.85 -0.89 14.14
CA LYS A 309 -33.83 0.17 13.86
C LYS A 309 -33.14 1.32 13.12
N LYS A 310 -33.63 1.67 11.94
CA LYS A 310 -33.23 2.83 11.20
C LYS A 310 -33.72 4.10 11.89
N VAL A 311 -32.84 5.07 12.09
CA VAL A 311 -33.14 6.32 12.81
C VAL A 311 -32.51 7.52 12.10
N SER A 312 -32.86 8.72 12.53
CA SER A 312 -32.23 9.96 12.06
C SER A 312 -30.80 10.12 12.67
N TRP A 313 -29.97 10.90 12.03
CA TRP A 313 -28.65 11.26 12.55
C TRP A 313 -28.73 11.86 13.97
N ASP A 314 -29.65 12.79 14.20
CA ASP A 314 -29.79 13.45 15.51
C ASP A 314 -30.21 12.45 16.60
N GLU A 315 -31.09 11.49 16.29
CA GLU A 315 -31.49 10.42 17.21
C GLU A 315 -30.33 9.49 17.52
N ALA A 316 -29.55 9.07 16.51
CA ALA A 316 -28.39 8.19 16.69
C ALA A 316 -27.29 8.86 17.56
N ILE A 317 -27.00 10.13 17.28
CA ILE A 317 -26.01 10.92 18.03
C ILE A 317 -26.45 11.13 19.48
N ALA A 318 -27.72 11.50 19.69
CA ALA A 318 -28.28 11.66 21.04
C ALA A 318 -28.28 10.35 21.83
N TYR A 319 -28.64 9.24 21.19
CA TYR A 319 -28.59 7.91 21.79
C TYR A 319 -27.17 7.52 22.18
N THR A 320 -26.19 7.69 21.28
CA THR A 320 -24.75 7.44 21.52
C THR A 320 -24.25 8.23 22.73
N ALA A 321 -24.48 9.54 22.75
CA ALA A 321 -24.05 10.39 23.84
C ALA A 321 -24.70 10.02 25.19
N LYS A 322 -25.99 9.67 25.17
CA LYS A 322 -26.71 9.21 26.34
C LYS A 322 -26.11 7.94 26.92
N ARG A 323 -25.89 6.92 26.06
CA ARG A 323 -25.33 5.63 26.48
C ARG A 323 -23.93 5.76 27.07
N PHE A 324 -23.06 6.54 26.43
CA PHE A 324 -21.70 6.77 26.95
C PHE A 324 -21.71 7.52 28.30
N LYS A 325 -22.58 8.52 28.48
CA LYS A 325 -22.73 9.19 29.77
C LYS A 325 -23.25 8.25 30.88
N GLU A 326 -24.21 7.40 30.58
CA GLU A 326 -24.75 6.39 31.50
C GLU A 326 -23.64 5.43 31.95
N ILE A 327 -22.81 4.94 31.02
CA ILE A 327 -21.67 4.05 31.32
C ILE A 327 -20.66 4.76 32.21
N GLN A 328 -20.24 5.99 31.84
CA GLN A 328 -19.27 6.74 32.65
C GLN A 328 -19.79 7.06 34.04
N ASN A 329 -21.07 7.38 34.19
CA ASN A 329 -21.70 7.62 35.50
C ASN A 329 -21.72 6.36 36.37
N LYS A 330 -21.85 5.16 35.74
CA LYS A 330 -21.92 3.88 36.43
C LYS A 330 -20.55 3.31 36.78
N TYR A 331 -19.58 3.40 35.86
CA TYR A 331 -18.28 2.71 35.94
C TYR A 331 -17.08 3.67 36.04
N GLY A 332 -17.30 4.97 35.91
CA GLY A 332 -16.24 5.98 35.96
C GLY A 332 -15.76 6.43 34.57
N ARG A 333 -15.02 7.53 34.52
CA ARG A 333 -14.63 8.20 33.26
C ARG A 333 -13.77 7.34 32.33
N LYS A 334 -12.96 6.41 32.87
CA LYS A 334 -12.05 5.54 32.12
C LYS A 334 -12.74 4.27 31.56
N SER A 335 -14.04 4.10 31.77
CA SER A 335 -14.80 2.91 31.33
C SER A 335 -15.20 2.92 29.86
N ILE A 336 -14.87 3.97 29.13
CA ILE A 336 -15.12 4.07 27.68
C ILE A 336 -13.86 4.55 26.94
N GLY A 337 -13.81 4.29 25.65
CA GLY A 337 -12.70 4.71 24.80
C GLY A 337 -13.05 4.75 23.32
N GLY A 338 -12.06 5.01 22.48
CA GLY A 338 -12.23 5.08 21.03
C GLY A 338 -11.09 4.43 20.26
N ILE A 339 -11.44 3.86 19.11
CA ILE A 339 -10.49 3.28 18.15
C ILE A 339 -10.59 4.03 16.84
N THR A 340 -9.43 4.45 16.33
CA THR A 340 -9.32 5.10 15.01
C THR A 340 -8.76 4.15 13.97
N SER A 341 -9.04 4.45 12.70
CA SER A 341 -8.59 3.66 11.58
C SER A 341 -7.51 4.37 10.76
N SER A 342 -6.53 3.60 10.31
CA SER A 342 -5.58 4.03 9.27
C SER A 342 -6.18 4.09 7.86
N ARG A 343 -7.50 3.92 7.72
CA ARG A 343 -8.27 4.05 6.48
C ARG A 343 -9.02 5.38 6.41
N CYS A 344 -9.08 6.08 7.53
CA CYS A 344 -9.65 7.42 7.64
C CYS A 344 -8.60 8.50 7.37
N THR A 345 -9.04 9.72 7.04
CA THR A 345 -8.12 10.83 6.84
C THR A 345 -7.45 11.25 8.15
N ALA A 346 -6.33 11.96 8.06
CA ALA A 346 -5.65 12.48 9.25
C ALA A 346 -6.58 13.39 10.08
N GLU A 347 -7.41 14.17 9.42
CA GLU A 347 -8.39 15.05 10.04
C GLU A 347 -9.49 14.27 10.78
N GLU A 348 -9.98 13.17 10.21
CA GLU A 348 -10.96 12.29 10.85
C GLU A 348 -10.37 11.60 12.08
N VAL A 349 -9.15 11.07 11.95
CA VAL A 349 -8.39 10.46 13.06
C VAL A 349 -8.14 11.47 14.19
N TYR A 350 -7.73 12.69 13.82
CA TYR A 350 -7.54 13.79 14.78
C TYR A 350 -8.83 14.13 15.53
N ALA A 351 -9.95 14.18 14.85
CA ALA A 351 -11.25 14.48 15.47
C ALA A 351 -11.63 13.42 16.51
N VAL A 352 -11.42 12.13 16.23
CA VAL A 352 -11.75 11.03 17.16
C VAL A 352 -10.82 11.04 18.37
N GLN A 353 -9.50 11.17 18.18
CA GLN A 353 -8.59 11.24 19.35
C GLN A 353 -8.88 12.47 20.21
N LYS A 354 -9.27 13.60 19.61
CA LYS A 354 -9.70 14.81 20.34
C LYS A 354 -11.01 14.55 21.10
N LEU A 355 -12.01 13.88 20.48
CA LEU A 355 -13.25 13.46 21.14
C LEU A 355 -12.96 12.66 22.42
N VAL A 356 -12.07 11.64 22.33
CA VAL A 356 -11.76 10.79 23.48
C VAL A 356 -11.10 11.60 24.61
N ARG A 357 -10.14 12.44 24.29
CA ARG A 357 -9.43 13.23 25.31
C ARG A 357 -10.28 14.35 25.92
N THR A 358 -11.16 14.94 25.15
CA THR A 358 -11.99 16.08 25.59
C THR A 358 -13.41 15.68 25.98
N GLY A 359 -14.12 14.93 25.11
CA GLY A 359 -15.49 14.52 25.32
C GLY A 359 -15.65 13.37 26.31
N PHE A 360 -14.76 12.35 26.22
CA PHE A 360 -14.72 11.25 27.20
C PHE A 360 -13.84 11.57 28.40
N ASN A 361 -13.01 12.60 28.31
CA ASN A 361 -12.11 13.07 29.36
C ASN A 361 -11.17 11.97 29.89
N ASN A 362 -10.56 11.19 28.98
CA ASN A 362 -9.54 10.18 29.26
C ASN A 362 -8.62 9.98 28.06
N ASN A 363 -7.60 9.12 28.18
CA ASN A 363 -6.65 8.81 27.12
C ASN A 363 -6.86 7.41 26.50
N ASN A 364 -8.03 6.78 26.65
CA ASN A 364 -8.34 5.47 26.06
C ASN A 364 -8.61 5.58 24.57
N VAL A 365 -7.64 6.08 23.81
CA VAL A 365 -7.66 6.09 22.35
C VAL A 365 -6.51 5.28 21.80
N ASP A 366 -6.77 4.40 20.86
CA ASP A 366 -5.76 3.62 20.17
C ASP A 366 -6.14 3.48 18.67
N THR A 367 -5.30 2.88 17.88
CA THR A 367 -5.48 2.77 16.43
C THR A 367 -4.99 1.42 15.93
N CYS A 368 -5.46 0.97 14.76
CA CYS A 368 -4.97 -0.26 14.13
C CYS A 368 -3.45 -0.32 13.94
N ALA A 369 -2.74 0.80 14.02
CA ALA A 369 -1.28 0.81 14.05
C ALA A 369 -0.71 0.05 15.27
N ARG A 370 -1.52 -0.13 16.33
CA ARG A 370 -1.17 -0.94 17.51
C ARG A 370 -0.84 -2.36 17.10
N VAL A 371 -1.69 -2.99 16.33
CA VAL A 371 -1.55 -4.38 15.86
C VAL A 371 -0.71 -4.50 14.59
N CYS A 372 0.02 -3.45 14.19
CA CYS A 372 0.73 -3.37 12.91
C CYS A 372 2.19 -2.90 13.08
N HIS A 373 2.41 -1.60 13.18
CA HIS A 373 3.72 -0.95 13.19
C HIS A 373 4.05 -0.17 14.47
N SER A 374 3.35 -0.42 15.58
CA SER A 374 3.75 0.17 16.88
C SER A 374 5.19 -0.17 17.28
N PRO A 375 5.73 -1.40 17.03
CA PRO A 375 7.15 -1.68 17.24
C PRO A 375 8.10 -0.82 16.41
N THR A 376 7.73 -0.47 15.16
CA THR A 376 8.50 0.50 14.36
C THR A 376 8.58 1.85 15.06
N GLY A 377 7.42 2.35 15.54
CA GLY A 377 7.35 3.62 16.26
C GLY A 377 8.27 3.64 17.49
N TYR A 378 8.19 2.58 18.30
CA TYR A 378 9.02 2.45 19.49
C TYR A 378 10.51 2.32 19.15
N GLY A 379 10.88 1.34 18.32
CA GLY A 379 12.27 1.02 18.04
C GLY A 379 13.05 2.16 17.36
N LEU A 380 12.47 2.82 16.37
CA LEU A 380 13.11 3.96 15.69
C LEU A 380 13.18 5.20 16.60
N LYS A 381 12.16 5.42 17.46
CA LYS A 381 12.19 6.52 18.44
C LYS A 381 13.32 6.33 19.45
N GLN A 382 13.53 5.10 19.95
CA GLN A 382 14.61 4.79 20.88
C GLN A 382 15.99 4.96 20.26
N THR A 383 16.19 4.59 19.00
CA THR A 383 17.49 4.61 18.33
C THR A 383 17.79 5.91 17.59
N LEU A 384 16.86 6.39 16.77
CA LEU A 384 17.06 7.55 15.86
C LEU A 384 16.36 8.84 16.37
N GLY A 385 15.41 8.70 17.30
CA GLY A 385 14.66 9.82 17.89
C GLY A 385 13.34 10.16 17.16
N THR A 386 12.93 9.40 16.16
CA THR A 386 11.64 9.61 15.46
C THR A 386 10.99 8.29 15.06
N SER A 387 9.66 8.28 15.02
CA SER A 387 8.85 7.07 14.78
C SER A 387 8.50 6.85 13.29
N ALA A 388 9.43 7.13 12.38
CA ALA A 388 9.16 7.09 10.94
C ALA A 388 10.32 6.58 10.09
N GLY A 389 10.02 6.11 8.90
CA GLY A 389 10.99 5.73 7.89
C GLY A 389 11.90 6.89 7.47
N THR A 390 13.12 6.56 7.04
CA THR A 390 14.18 7.55 6.83
C THR A 390 14.25 8.10 5.42
N GLN A 391 13.59 7.47 4.43
CA GLN A 391 13.76 7.71 3.01
C GLN A 391 12.44 7.87 2.25
N PRO A 392 12.44 8.57 1.09
CA PRO A 392 11.37 8.47 0.10
C PRO A 392 11.47 7.15 -0.67
N PHE A 393 10.36 6.71 -1.28
CA PHE A 393 10.34 5.46 -2.06
C PHE A 393 11.29 5.50 -3.26
N GLU A 394 11.42 6.64 -3.92
CA GLU A 394 12.31 6.81 -5.07
C GLU A 394 13.78 6.56 -4.74
N SER A 395 14.18 6.72 -3.48
CA SER A 395 15.56 6.49 -3.03
C SER A 395 16.01 5.03 -3.25
N VAL A 396 15.09 4.07 -3.41
CA VAL A 396 15.44 2.70 -3.78
C VAL A 396 16.21 2.63 -5.10
N MET A 397 16.05 3.61 -5.97
CA MET A 397 16.74 3.67 -7.27
C MET A 397 18.25 3.96 -7.14
N ASP A 398 18.70 4.42 -5.98
CA ASP A 398 20.11 4.72 -5.67
C ASP A 398 20.74 3.61 -4.80
N ALA A 399 19.97 2.64 -4.31
CA ALA A 399 20.49 1.56 -3.46
C ALA A 399 21.37 0.58 -4.27
N ASP A 400 22.52 0.20 -3.71
CA ASP A 400 23.39 -0.84 -4.26
C ASP A 400 23.05 -2.22 -3.69
N VAL A 401 22.70 -2.26 -2.41
CA VAL A 401 22.24 -3.46 -1.71
C VAL A 401 20.89 -3.19 -1.05
N ILE A 402 19.95 -4.10 -1.24
CA ILE A 402 18.64 -4.07 -0.62
C ILE A 402 18.52 -5.26 0.33
N LEU A 403 18.35 -4.98 1.62
CA LEU A 403 18.01 -5.96 2.64
C LEU A 403 16.51 -5.91 2.90
N LEU A 404 15.78 -6.93 2.45
CA LEU A 404 14.33 -7.03 2.57
C LEU A 404 13.97 -8.03 3.67
N ILE A 405 13.26 -7.59 4.72
CA ILE A 405 12.99 -8.39 5.90
C ILE A 405 11.51 -8.49 6.20
N GLY A 406 10.97 -9.71 6.25
CA GLY A 406 9.60 -9.99 6.65
C GLY A 406 8.57 -9.17 5.87
N ALA A 407 8.80 -8.99 4.57
CA ALA A 407 7.98 -8.20 3.67
C ALA A 407 7.88 -8.85 2.30
N ASN A 408 6.67 -8.91 1.74
CA ASN A 408 6.44 -9.23 0.34
C ASN A 408 5.87 -8.00 -0.38
N PRO A 409 6.71 -7.10 -0.89
CA PRO A 409 6.23 -5.86 -1.51
C PRO A 409 5.46 -6.11 -2.82
N THR A 410 5.64 -7.25 -3.51
CA THR A 410 4.86 -7.58 -4.71
C THR A 410 3.37 -7.73 -4.40
N ASP A 411 3.01 -8.21 -3.22
CA ASP A 411 1.63 -8.32 -2.74
C ASP A 411 1.20 -7.10 -1.91
N GLY A 412 2.04 -6.68 -0.96
CA GLY A 412 1.72 -5.64 0.03
C GLY A 412 1.84 -4.20 -0.51
N HIS A 413 2.87 -3.93 -1.34
CA HIS A 413 3.20 -2.60 -1.87
C HIS A 413 3.58 -2.66 -3.37
N PRO A 414 2.66 -3.12 -4.26
CA PRO A 414 3.01 -3.55 -5.61
C PRO A 414 3.69 -2.48 -6.47
N VAL A 415 3.28 -1.22 -6.32
CA VAL A 415 3.85 -0.11 -7.09
C VAL A 415 5.29 0.20 -6.64
N PHE A 416 5.56 0.17 -5.34
CA PHE A 416 6.93 0.26 -4.82
C PHE A 416 7.78 -0.95 -5.25
N ALA A 417 7.20 -2.16 -5.22
CA ALA A 417 7.88 -3.36 -5.72
C ALA A 417 8.32 -3.22 -7.19
N SER A 418 7.54 -2.55 -8.02
CA SER A 418 7.91 -2.29 -9.42
C SER A 418 9.12 -1.36 -9.54
N GLN A 419 9.26 -0.37 -8.64
CA GLN A 419 10.46 0.48 -8.56
C GLN A 419 11.68 -0.34 -8.11
N MET A 420 11.52 -1.15 -7.05
CA MET A 420 12.56 -2.07 -6.56
C MET A 420 13.00 -3.05 -7.65
N LYS A 421 12.06 -3.72 -8.36
CA LYS A 421 12.35 -4.61 -9.49
C LYS A 421 13.17 -3.90 -10.58
N ARG A 422 12.85 -2.64 -10.87
CA ARG A 422 13.60 -1.83 -11.84
C ARG A 422 15.05 -1.63 -11.39
N ARG A 423 15.27 -1.30 -10.12
CA ARG A 423 16.64 -1.12 -9.58
C ARG A 423 17.42 -2.43 -9.56
N LEU A 424 16.81 -3.54 -9.16
CA LEU A 424 17.43 -4.87 -9.18
C LEU A 424 17.88 -5.28 -10.60
N ARG A 425 17.07 -4.99 -11.61
CA ARG A 425 17.43 -5.21 -13.02
C ARG A 425 18.57 -4.31 -13.53
N GLN A 426 18.87 -3.24 -12.82
CA GLN A 426 20.01 -2.35 -13.09
C GLN A 426 21.29 -2.78 -12.34
N GLY A 427 21.22 -3.86 -11.55
CA GLY A 427 22.38 -4.48 -10.93
C GLY A 427 22.50 -4.33 -9.43
N ALA A 428 21.50 -3.74 -8.74
CA ALA A 428 21.46 -3.77 -7.28
C ALA A 428 21.34 -5.21 -6.76
N LYS A 429 21.93 -5.46 -5.60
CA LYS A 429 21.95 -6.74 -4.92
C LYS A 429 20.75 -6.88 -4.00
N LEU A 430 20.29 -8.13 -3.77
CA LEU A 430 19.11 -8.40 -2.96
C LEU A 430 19.37 -9.50 -1.94
N ILE A 431 19.14 -9.19 -0.67
CA ILE A 431 19.14 -10.12 0.45
C ILE A 431 17.72 -10.18 0.99
N ILE A 432 17.15 -11.38 1.12
CA ILE A 432 15.78 -11.59 1.63
C ILE A 432 15.84 -12.42 2.91
N LEU A 433 15.27 -11.89 3.98
CA LEU A 433 14.99 -12.60 5.24
C LEU A 433 13.48 -12.82 5.33
N ASP A 434 13.00 -14.00 4.94
CA ASP A 434 11.59 -14.37 4.99
C ASP A 434 11.45 -15.90 5.07
N PRO A 435 10.61 -16.45 5.95
CA PRO A 435 10.40 -17.92 6.03
C PRO A 435 9.77 -18.50 4.77
N ARG A 436 9.20 -17.67 3.91
CA ARG A 436 8.51 -18.05 2.69
C ARG A 436 9.31 -17.62 1.46
N LYS A 437 9.35 -18.45 0.43
CA LYS A 437 9.88 -18.08 -0.89
C LYS A 437 8.92 -17.09 -1.55
N ILE A 438 9.13 -15.79 -1.30
CA ILE A 438 8.37 -14.71 -1.94
C ILE A 438 8.80 -14.53 -3.40
N ASP A 439 7.99 -13.84 -4.21
CA ASP A 439 8.24 -13.72 -5.66
C ASP A 439 9.59 -13.09 -6.01
N LEU A 440 10.09 -12.17 -5.17
CA LEU A 440 11.40 -11.52 -5.40
C LEU A 440 12.61 -12.44 -5.16
N VAL A 441 12.41 -13.63 -4.56
CA VAL A 441 13.51 -14.61 -4.42
C VAL A 441 13.96 -15.08 -5.80
N GLU A 442 13.01 -15.35 -6.70
CA GLU A 442 13.34 -15.79 -8.06
C GLU A 442 12.19 -15.49 -9.02
N THR A 443 12.49 -14.76 -10.08
CA THR A 443 11.64 -14.48 -11.25
C THR A 443 12.49 -14.64 -12.52
N PRO A 444 11.90 -14.62 -13.73
CA PRO A 444 12.68 -14.72 -14.96
C PRO A 444 13.81 -13.68 -15.12
N LYS A 445 13.72 -12.54 -14.44
CA LYS A 445 14.70 -11.44 -14.55
C LYS A 445 15.32 -10.97 -13.24
N ILE A 446 14.90 -11.53 -12.11
CA ILE A 446 15.38 -11.16 -10.78
C ILE A 446 15.66 -12.43 -10.02
N LYS A 447 16.83 -12.48 -9.38
CA LYS A 447 17.20 -13.52 -8.46
C LYS A 447 17.85 -12.86 -7.25
N ALA A 448 17.37 -13.17 -6.05
CA ALA A 448 18.01 -12.74 -4.82
C ALA A 448 19.42 -13.30 -4.74
N ASP A 449 20.38 -12.48 -4.33
CA ASP A 449 21.74 -12.93 -4.07
C ASP A 449 21.77 -13.89 -2.87
N PHE A 450 20.96 -13.59 -1.84
CA PHE A 450 20.76 -14.46 -0.69
C PHE A 450 19.28 -14.50 -0.29
N HIS A 451 18.77 -15.71 -0.04
CA HIS A 451 17.51 -15.94 0.66
C HIS A 451 17.81 -16.67 1.96
N LEU A 452 17.42 -16.08 3.09
CA LEU A 452 17.57 -16.62 4.43
C LEU A 452 16.18 -17.05 4.92
N PRO A 453 15.75 -18.30 4.67
CA PRO A 453 14.44 -18.82 5.06
C PRO A 453 14.42 -19.19 6.54
N LEU A 454 14.47 -18.20 7.41
CA LEU A 454 14.53 -18.38 8.86
C LEU A 454 13.26 -19.01 9.42
N LYS A 455 13.36 -19.74 10.52
CA LYS A 455 12.17 -20.18 11.27
C LYS A 455 11.42 -18.96 11.83
N PRO A 456 10.08 -18.91 11.74
CA PRO A 456 9.30 -17.86 12.38
C PRO A 456 9.66 -17.68 13.86
N GLY A 457 9.80 -16.42 14.32
CA GLY A 457 10.19 -16.09 15.70
C GLY A 457 11.69 -16.02 15.97
N THR A 458 12.56 -16.17 14.96
CA THR A 458 14.02 -16.14 15.13
C THR A 458 14.70 -14.91 14.53
N ASN A 459 13.91 -13.88 14.19
CA ASN A 459 14.38 -12.70 13.49
C ASN A 459 15.52 -11.96 14.21
N VAL A 460 15.39 -11.73 15.53
CA VAL A 460 16.40 -11.03 16.34
C VAL A 460 17.71 -11.82 16.36
N ALA A 461 17.64 -13.15 16.44
CA ALA A 461 18.82 -14.01 16.40
C ALA A 461 19.58 -13.85 15.07
N VAL A 462 18.87 -13.80 13.94
CA VAL A 462 19.48 -13.64 12.61
C VAL A 462 20.10 -12.26 12.45
N ILE A 463 19.42 -11.17 12.87
CA ILE A 463 19.98 -9.82 12.76
C ILE A 463 21.23 -9.65 13.63
N ASN A 464 21.24 -10.26 14.83
CA ASN A 464 22.39 -10.27 15.71
C ASN A 464 23.58 -11.07 15.09
N ALA A 465 23.30 -12.17 14.38
CA ALA A 465 24.33 -12.93 13.68
C ALA A 465 24.93 -12.16 12.49
N LEU A 466 24.10 -11.40 11.74
CA LEU A 466 24.60 -10.47 10.73
C LEU A 466 25.51 -9.41 11.37
N ALA A 467 25.04 -8.79 12.45
CA ALA A 467 25.82 -7.80 13.20
C ALA A 467 27.13 -8.40 13.79
N ASN A 468 27.08 -9.63 14.34
CA ASN A 468 28.27 -10.34 14.85
C ASN A 468 29.34 -10.49 13.75
N THR A 469 28.93 -10.87 12.55
CA THR A 469 29.85 -11.00 11.40
C THR A 469 30.48 -9.63 11.06
N ILE A 470 29.64 -8.58 10.93
CA ILE A 470 30.10 -7.23 10.59
C ILE A 470 31.10 -6.70 11.61
N ILE A 471 30.80 -6.86 12.90
CA ILE A 471 31.67 -6.38 13.99
C ILE A 471 32.96 -7.21 14.11
N SER A 472 32.85 -8.54 14.06
CA SER A 472 34.00 -9.43 14.21
C SER A 472 34.99 -9.34 13.04
N GLU A 473 34.52 -9.00 11.84
CA GLU A 473 35.36 -8.82 10.66
C GLU A 473 35.74 -7.35 10.40
N ASN A 474 35.39 -6.42 11.32
CA ASN A 474 35.65 -4.98 11.24
C ASN A 474 35.10 -4.34 9.95
N LEU A 475 33.89 -4.73 9.53
CA LEU A 475 33.20 -4.21 8.35
C LEU A 475 32.27 -3.01 8.67
N TYR A 476 32.31 -2.48 9.88
CA TYR A 476 31.54 -1.33 10.29
C TYR A 476 32.26 0.00 10.00
N ASP A 477 31.49 1.09 9.85
CA ASP A 477 32.03 2.44 9.59
C ASP A 477 32.37 3.15 10.90
N GLN A 478 33.62 3.05 11.32
CA GLN A 478 34.12 3.65 12.57
C GLN A 478 34.01 5.18 12.55
N ASP A 479 34.25 5.83 11.43
CA ASP A 479 34.23 7.29 11.32
C ASP A 479 32.79 7.81 11.48
N TYR A 480 31.83 7.17 10.81
CA TYR A 480 30.42 7.48 10.96
C TYR A 480 29.93 7.27 12.41
N VAL A 481 30.31 6.17 13.05
CA VAL A 481 29.93 5.88 14.43
C VAL A 481 30.50 6.94 15.38
N ASN A 482 31.77 7.30 15.26
CA ASN A 482 32.42 8.30 16.11
C ASN A 482 31.78 9.71 15.94
N GLU A 483 31.47 10.09 14.70
CA GLU A 483 30.92 11.42 14.40
C GLU A 483 29.45 11.53 14.81
N ARG A 484 28.64 10.53 14.45
CA ARG A 484 27.19 10.65 14.44
C ARG A 484 26.45 9.90 15.57
N CYS A 485 27.12 8.94 16.22
CA CYS A 485 26.48 8.10 17.20
C CYS A 485 27.04 8.33 18.61
N ASP A 486 26.34 7.80 19.60
CA ASP A 486 26.81 7.74 20.99
C ASP A 486 27.79 6.56 21.10
N THR A 487 29.05 6.88 21.37
CA THR A 487 30.15 5.89 21.37
C THR A 487 30.09 4.91 22.54
N ASP A 488 29.62 5.35 23.72
CA ASP A 488 29.48 4.48 24.88
C ASP A 488 28.40 3.42 24.64
N SER A 489 27.28 3.80 24.03
CA SER A 489 26.23 2.87 23.65
C SER A 489 26.68 1.91 22.53
N PHE A 490 27.52 2.39 21.61
CA PHE A 490 28.09 1.54 20.57
C PHE A 490 28.98 0.44 21.15
N GLU A 491 29.91 0.77 22.08
CA GLU A 491 30.77 -0.22 22.69
C GLU A 491 29.98 -1.24 23.53
N SER A 492 28.96 -0.79 24.30
CA SER A 492 28.05 -1.70 25.02
C SER A 492 27.33 -2.67 24.09
N TRP A 493 26.77 -2.16 23.00
CA TRP A 493 26.11 -3.01 21.98
C TRP A 493 27.08 -3.96 21.29
N LYS A 494 28.28 -3.49 20.95
CA LYS A 494 29.35 -4.30 20.34
C LYS A 494 29.75 -5.46 21.23
N ASP A 495 29.92 -5.22 22.52
CA ASP A 495 30.18 -6.28 23.50
C ASP A 495 29.03 -7.28 23.57
N CYS A 496 27.78 -6.82 23.51
CA CYS A 496 26.61 -7.68 23.44
C CYS A 496 26.62 -8.55 22.18
N ILE A 497 26.88 -7.95 21.01
CA ILE A 497 26.88 -8.67 19.73
C ILE A 497 28.02 -9.70 19.61
N LEU A 498 29.17 -9.42 20.19
CA LEU A 498 30.33 -10.36 20.15
C LEU A 498 30.20 -11.55 21.08
N LYS A 499 29.15 -11.63 21.91
CA LYS A 499 28.91 -12.83 22.75
C LYS A 499 28.81 -14.10 21.89
N PRO A 500 29.27 -15.26 22.41
CA PRO A 500 29.28 -16.53 21.67
C PRO A 500 27.92 -16.96 21.13
N GLU A 501 26.83 -16.64 21.85
CA GLU A 501 25.46 -16.96 21.43
C GLU A 501 25.03 -16.31 20.13
N ASN A 502 25.60 -15.16 19.77
CA ASN A 502 25.27 -14.42 18.54
C ASN A 502 26.12 -14.86 17.33
N LYS A 503 27.06 -15.82 17.50
CA LYS A 503 27.85 -16.33 16.37
C LYS A 503 26.96 -17.05 15.36
N PRO A 504 27.15 -16.84 14.04
CA PRO A 504 26.34 -17.48 12.99
C PRO A 504 26.19 -19.00 13.17
N GLU A 505 27.23 -19.72 13.58
CA GLU A 505 27.23 -21.19 13.79
C GLU A 505 26.28 -21.62 14.94
N ASN A 506 26.05 -20.77 15.91
CA ASN A 506 25.12 -21.03 17.00
C ASN A 506 23.69 -20.61 16.60
N ILE A 507 23.57 -19.54 15.85
CA ILE A 507 22.27 -19.06 15.34
C ILE A 507 21.71 -19.99 14.28
N GLU A 508 22.50 -20.61 13.43
CA GLU A 508 22.10 -21.68 12.50
C GLU A 508 21.23 -22.74 13.19
N LYS A 509 21.64 -23.20 14.38
CA LYS A 509 20.90 -24.20 15.15
C LYS A 509 19.51 -23.71 15.60
N ILE A 510 19.35 -22.40 15.78
CA ILE A 510 18.12 -21.74 16.22
C ILE A 510 17.21 -21.47 15.03
N CYS A 511 17.74 -20.77 14.01
CA CYS A 511 16.96 -20.26 12.89
C CYS A 511 16.83 -21.23 11.71
N GLY A 512 17.74 -22.21 11.60
CA GLY A 512 17.78 -23.17 10.49
C GLY A 512 18.43 -22.66 9.21
N VAL A 513 19.01 -21.45 9.23
CA VAL A 513 19.74 -20.88 8.08
C VAL A 513 21.23 -21.18 8.25
N ASP A 514 21.88 -21.66 7.20
CA ASP A 514 23.30 -21.96 7.15
C ASP A 514 24.17 -20.75 7.56
N ALA A 515 25.16 -20.99 8.44
CA ALA A 515 26.03 -19.94 8.98
C ALA A 515 26.81 -19.20 7.89
N GLU A 516 27.28 -19.90 6.84
CA GLU A 516 28.04 -19.27 5.75
C GLU A 516 27.14 -18.39 4.87
N ILE A 517 25.84 -18.72 4.72
CA ILE A 517 24.87 -17.85 4.06
C ILE A 517 24.68 -16.57 4.88
N ILE A 518 24.53 -16.69 6.21
CA ILE A 518 24.40 -15.53 7.10
C ILE A 518 25.63 -14.62 7.00
N LYS A 519 26.84 -15.18 7.08
CA LYS A 519 28.10 -14.41 6.95
C LYS A 519 28.22 -13.73 5.59
N SER A 520 27.90 -14.45 4.52
CA SER A 520 27.97 -13.91 3.15
C SER A 520 26.97 -12.77 2.93
N ALA A 521 25.76 -12.90 3.46
CA ALA A 521 24.76 -11.84 3.43
C ALA A 521 25.21 -10.62 4.25
N ALA A 522 25.82 -10.82 5.42
CA ALA A 522 26.36 -9.75 6.26
C ALA A 522 27.44 -8.95 5.54
N ARG A 523 28.41 -9.65 4.92
CA ARG A 523 29.48 -9.01 4.13
C ARG A 523 28.89 -8.21 2.97
N LEU A 524 27.97 -8.81 2.19
CA LEU A 524 27.32 -8.11 1.08
C LEU A 524 26.62 -6.83 1.52
N TYR A 525 25.91 -6.88 2.67
CA TYR A 525 25.23 -5.69 3.20
C TYR A 525 26.23 -4.61 3.65
N ALA A 526 27.29 -4.99 4.34
CA ALA A 526 28.27 -4.04 4.89
C ALA A 526 29.19 -3.44 3.83
N GLU A 527 29.49 -4.18 2.74
CA GLU A 527 30.37 -3.73 1.66
C GLU A 527 29.67 -2.84 0.61
N GLY A 528 28.33 -2.76 0.64
CA GLY A 528 27.57 -1.88 -0.23
C GLY A 528 27.79 -0.41 0.13
N GLU A 529 28.07 0.45 -0.86
CA GLU A 529 28.19 1.90 -0.63
C GLU A 529 26.87 2.51 -0.14
N ARG A 530 25.74 1.92 -0.59
CA ARG A 530 24.38 2.35 -0.26
C ARG A 530 23.52 1.13 0.01
N SER A 531 23.42 0.77 1.29
CA SER A 531 22.64 -0.39 1.71
C SER A 531 21.34 0.03 2.39
N ALA A 532 20.20 -0.30 1.78
CA ALA A 532 18.88 0.04 2.28
C ALA A 532 18.19 -1.15 2.95
N ILE A 533 17.61 -0.94 4.12
CA ILE A 533 16.73 -1.90 4.79
C ILE A 533 15.28 -1.54 4.50
N TYR A 534 14.52 -2.49 3.94
CA TYR A 534 13.06 -2.43 3.83
C TYR A 534 12.44 -3.58 4.61
N TYR A 535 11.41 -3.31 5.39
CA TYR A 535 10.80 -4.34 6.22
C TYR A 535 9.28 -4.16 6.37
N GLY A 536 8.62 -5.26 6.69
CA GLY A 536 7.17 -5.29 6.87
C GLY A 536 6.73 -5.91 8.18
N LEU A 537 5.48 -6.40 8.19
CA LEU A 537 4.83 -6.99 9.36
C LEU A 537 5.50 -8.28 9.85
N GLY A 538 6.26 -8.98 9.00
CA GLY A 538 7.09 -10.11 9.40
C GLY A 538 8.25 -9.73 10.33
N VAL A 539 8.44 -8.44 10.63
CA VAL A 539 9.34 -7.90 11.66
C VAL A 539 8.55 -7.48 12.89
N THR A 540 7.48 -6.71 12.71
CA THR A 540 6.80 -6.02 13.81
C THR A 540 5.80 -6.90 14.55
N GLU A 541 5.18 -7.87 13.89
CA GLU A 541 4.16 -8.75 14.48
C GLU A 541 4.79 -9.99 15.15
N HIS A 542 5.74 -9.74 16.03
CA HIS A 542 6.45 -10.74 16.85
C HIS A 542 6.58 -10.25 18.30
N SER A 543 6.76 -11.18 19.23
CA SER A 543 7.01 -10.88 20.66
C SER A 543 8.24 -9.99 20.89
N GLN A 544 9.19 -9.98 19.96
CA GLN A 544 10.35 -9.10 19.95
C GLN A 544 10.38 -8.14 18.75
N GLY A 545 9.22 -7.67 18.27
CA GLY A 545 9.15 -6.76 17.14
C GLY A 545 9.92 -5.46 17.37
N SER A 546 9.80 -4.86 18.54
CA SER A 546 10.54 -3.65 18.93
C SER A 546 12.05 -3.89 18.97
N THR A 547 12.49 -5.00 19.54
CA THR A 547 13.91 -5.40 19.59
C THR A 547 14.48 -5.58 18.17
N MET A 548 13.70 -6.20 17.28
CA MET A 548 14.12 -6.38 15.89
C MET A 548 14.29 -5.04 15.16
N VAL A 549 13.38 -4.08 15.36
CA VAL A 549 13.49 -2.73 14.76
C VAL A 549 14.74 -2.00 15.28
N MET A 550 15.03 -2.10 16.59
CA MET A 550 16.26 -1.56 17.17
C MET A 550 17.51 -2.22 16.58
N GLY A 551 17.49 -3.55 16.39
CA GLY A 551 18.58 -4.30 15.76
C GLY A 551 18.88 -3.87 14.33
N MET A 552 17.84 -3.61 13.53
CA MET A 552 17.99 -3.07 12.17
C MET A 552 18.55 -1.64 12.16
N ALA A 553 18.09 -0.80 13.09
CA ALA A 553 18.61 0.57 13.22
C ALA A 553 20.09 0.56 13.66
N ASN A 554 20.47 -0.31 14.60
CA ASN A 554 21.86 -0.54 15.00
C ASN A 554 22.73 -0.98 13.80
N LEU A 555 22.23 -1.93 13.00
CA LEU A 555 22.94 -2.43 11.84
C LEU A 555 23.19 -1.31 10.82
N ALA A 556 22.18 -0.50 10.53
CA ALA A 556 22.26 0.63 9.60
C ALA A 556 23.19 1.73 10.11
N MET A 557 23.16 2.05 11.42
CA MET A 557 24.07 3.01 12.04
C MET A 557 25.53 2.49 12.05
N ALA A 558 25.73 1.21 12.38
CA ALA A 558 27.08 0.62 12.42
C ALA A 558 27.76 0.64 11.05
N THR A 559 27.02 0.50 9.97
CA THR A 559 27.52 0.49 8.59
C THR A 559 27.43 1.85 7.88
N GLY A 560 27.09 2.93 8.61
CA GLY A 560 26.99 4.29 8.05
C GLY A 560 25.80 4.52 7.13
N ASN A 561 24.84 3.61 7.05
CA ASN A 561 23.75 3.62 6.07
C ASN A 561 22.50 4.40 6.51
N ILE A 562 22.66 5.64 7.02
CA ILE A 562 21.57 6.57 7.35
C ILE A 562 21.97 8.01 6.99
N GLY A 563 21.07 8.78 6.36
CA GLY A 563 21.21 10.22 6.14
C GLY A 563 21.48 10.63 4.69
N TYR A 564 21.46 9.71 3.74
CA TYR A 564 21.63 9.99 2.31
C TYR A 564 20.77 9.04 1.45
N SER A 565 20.60 9.33 0.17
CA SER A 565 19.74 8.55 -0.73
C SER A 565 20.28 7.15 -0.97
N GLY A 566 19.40 6.17 -1.06
CA GLY A 566 19.74 4.77 -1.34
C GLY A 566 20.06 3.92 -0.11
N CYS A 567 19.87 4.47 1.10
CA CYS A 567 20.14 3.76 2.35
C CYS A 567 18.95 3.82 3.33
N GLY A 568 19.18 3.63 4.61
CA GLY A 568 18.22 3.86 5.70
C GLY A 568 17.42 2.65 6.15
N VAL A 569 16.55 2.92 7.13
CA VAL A 569 15.64 1.95 7.74
C VAL A 569 14.21 2.33 7.37
N ASN A 570 13.59 1.55 6.49
CA ASN A 570 12.41 1.94 5.74
C ASN A 570 11.25 0.97 5.96
N PRO A 571 10.32 1.25 6.89
CA PRO A 571 9.16 0.43 7.14
C PRO A 571 8.16 0.53 5.97
N LEU A 572 7.77 -0.60 5.44
CA LEU A 572 6.69 -0.71 4.48
C LEU A 572 5.35 -0.81 5.24
N ARG A 573 4.90 0.32 5.79
CA ARG A 573 3.65 0.41 6.56
C ARG A 573 2.46 -0.02 5.68
N GLY A 574 1.55 -0.81 6.26
CA GLY A 574 0.51 -1.51 5.51
C GLY A 574 -0.54 -0.60 4.88
N GLN A 575 -1.31 0.11 5.71
CA GLN A 575 -2.43 0.92 5.24
C GLN A 575 -1.99 2.30 4.72
N ASN A 576 -2.88 2.92 3.94
CA ASN A 576 -2.65 4.21 3.26
C ASN A 576 -2.38 5.39 4.22
N ASN A 577 -2.95 5.38 5.42
CA ASN A 577 -2.78 6.44 6.43
C ASN A 577 -2.29 5.90 7.79
N VAL A 578 -1.59 4.75 7.82
CA VAL A 578 -1.09 4.22 9.10
C VAL A 578 -0.02 5.11 9.72
N GLN A 579 0.79 5.80 8.91
CA GLN A 579 1.71 6.81 9.38
C GLN A 579 0.92 7.98 9.98
N GLY A 580 -0.09 8.48 9.27
CA GLY A 580 -0.91 9.61 9.72
C GLY A 580 -1.73 9.31 10.97
N SER A 581 -2.24 8.09 11.16
CA SER A 581 -2.95 7.75 12.39
C SER A 581 -2.02 7.81 13.62
N CYS A 582 -0.76 7.46 13.47
CA CYS A 582 0.26 7.65 14.49
C CYS A 582 0.59 9.16 14.69
N ASP A 583 0.82 9.87 13.57
CA ASP A 583 1.17 11.30 13.60
C ASP A 583 0.10 12.16 14.30
N MET A 584 -1.17 11.78 14.19
CA MET A 584 -2.31 12.45 14.79
C MET A 584 -2.52 12.13 16.28
N GLY A 585 -1.63 11.38 16.92
CA GLY A 585 -1.68 11.10 18.35
C GLY A 585 -2.77 10.11 18.76
N SER A 586 -3.12 9.16 17.90
CA SER A 586 -4.08 8.10 18.22
C SER A 586 -3.46 6.94 19.01
N PHE A 587 -2.48 7.24 19.85
CA PHE A 587 -1.96 6.33 20.86
C PHE A 587 -2.28 6.82 22.28
N PRO A 588 -2.52 5.91 23.23
CA PRO A 588 -2.97 6.32 24.57
C PRO A 588 -1.93 7.12 25.35
N HIS A 589 -0.67 7.11 24.97
CA HIS A 589 0.46 7.76 25.65
C HIS A 589 1.02 8.97 24.89
N GLU A 590 0.49 9.30 23.70
CA GLU A 590 1.01 10.36 22.84
C GLU A 590 -0.12 11.27 22.32
N LEU A 591 0.15 12.55 22.28
CA LEU A 591 -0.62 13.58 21.60
C LEU A 591 -0.09 13.75 20.16
N PRO A 592 -0.77 14.49 19.26
CA PRO A 592 -0.32 14.71 17.89
C PRO A 592 1.16 15.10 17.80
N GLY A 593 1.88 14.52 16.83
CA GLY A 593 3.32 14.72 16.64
C GLY A 593 4.20 13.94 17.62
N TYR A 594 3.72 12.81 18.13
CA TYR A 594 4.46 11.93 19.06
C TYR A 594 4.84 12.60 20.40
N GLN A 595 4.05 13.58 20.83
CA GLN A 595 4.27 14.35 22.03
C GLN A 595 3.71 13.60 23.27
N PRO A 596 4.54 13.30 24.31
CA PRO A 596 4.08 12.47 25.43
C PRO A 596 2.98 13.15 26.25
N VAL A 597 1.89 12.44 26.59
CA VAL A 597 0.84 12.98 27.49
C VAL A 597 1.35 13.22 28.92
N GLN A 598 2.44 12.57 29.35
CA GLN A 598 3.05 12.72 30.64
C GLN A 598 3.88 14.00 30.78
N ASP A 599 4.27 14.64 29.67
CA ASP A 599 4.98 15.91 29.67
C ASP A 599 4.01 17.06 29.97
N GLU A 600 4.21 17.78 31.09
CA GLU A 600 3.35 18.85 31.54
C GLU A 600 3.27 20.01 30.54
N LYS A 601 4.40 20.41 29.96
CA LYS A 601 4.45 21.51 28.98
C LYS A 601 3.70 21.18 27.70
N VAL A 602 3.80 19.91 27.27
CA VAL A 602 3.05 19.40 26.13
C VAL A 602 1.55 19.48 26.45
N ARG A 603 1.11 18.95 27.61
CA ARG A 603 -0.30 19.01 27.98
C ARG A 603 -0.81 20.44 28.06
N GLU A 604 -0.09 21.36 28.72
CA GLU A 604 -0.48 22.78 28.84
C GLU A 604 -0.76 23.41 27.46
N THR A 605 0.02 23.06 26.44
CA THR A 605 -0.18 23.53 25.04
C THR A 605 -1.52 23.09 24.49
N PHE A 606 -1.84 21.79 24.62
CA PHE A 606 -3.09 21.24 24.15
C PHE A 606 -4.29 21.63 25.01
N GLU A 607 -4.13 21.67 26.33
CA GLU A 607 -5.17 22.11 27.27
C GLU A 607 -5.60 23.56 27.01
N LYS A 608 -4.63 24.42 26.73
CA LYS A 608 -4.92 25.82 26.36
C LYS A 608 -5.64 25.90 25.01
N ALA A 609 -5.22 25.09 24.04
CA ALA A 609 -5.83 25.08 22.71
C ALA A 609 -7.25 24.50 22.70
N TRP A 610 -7.48 23.45 23.46
CA TRP A 610 -8.76 22.73 23.52
C TRP A 610 -9.66 23.20 24.67
N ASN A 611 -9.17 24.09 25.55
CA ASN A 611 -9.86 24.62 26.74
C ASN A 611 -10.44 23.52 27.66
N VAL A 612 -9.65 22.46 27.90
CA VAL A 612 -10.01 21.31 28.74
C VAL A 612 -8.75 20.74 29.38
N ALA A 613 -8.85 20.24 30.62
CA ALA A 613 -7.77 19.51 31.26
C ALA A 613 -7.61 18.11 30.62
N ILE A 614 -6.37 17.70 30.33
CA ILE A 614 -6.03 16.40 29.76
C ILE A 614 -5.46 15.50 30.86
N ASP A 615 -5.92 14.25 30.90
CA ASP A 615 -5.37 13.24 31.81
C ASP A 615 -3.86 13.07 31.59
N SER A 616 -3.07 13.13 32.65
CA SER A 616 -1.62 12.92 32.60
C SER A 616 -1.22 11.45 32.44
N GLU A 617 -2.14 10.52 32.77
CA GLU A 617 -1.88 9.10 32.72
C GLU A 617 -2.22 8.54 31.33
N PRO A 618 -1.36 7.68 30.76
CA PRO A 618 -1.69 6.94 29.55
C PRO A 618 -2.97 6.11 29.70
N GLY A 619 -3.76 6.00 28.63
CA GLY A 619 -4.94 5.17 28.58
C GLY A 619 -4.63 3.70 28.28
N PHE A 620 -5.70 2.90 28.13
CA PHE A 620 -5.60 1.51 27.70
C PHE A 620 -5.21 1.41 26.23
N ARG A 621 -4.38 0.40 25.91
CA ARG A 621 -4.12 -0.08 24.54
C ARG A 621 -5.25 -1.05 24.13
N ILE A 622 -5.45 -1.30 22.82
CA ILE A 622 -6.50 -2.21 22.33
C ILE A 622 -6.54 -3.55 23.07
N PRO A 623 -5.45 -4.31 23.22
CA PRO A 623 -5.50 -5.57 23.96
C PRO A 623 -5.94 -5.40 25.43
N ASN A 624 -5.47 -4.31 26.08
CA ASN A 624 -5.85 -4.04 27.46
C ASN A 624 -7.32 -3.57 27.58
N MET A 625 -7.90 -2.94 26.55
CA MET A 625 -9.34 -2.63 26.52
C MET A 625 -10.18 -3.91 26.53
N PHE A 626 -9.76 -4.96 25.81
CA PHE A 626 -10.43 -6.25 25.82
C PHE A 626 -10.33 -6.94 27.20
N ASP A 627 -9.15 -6.95 27.80
CA ASP A 627 -8.98 -7.49 29.16
C ASP A 627 -9.84 -6.74 30.19
N ALA A 628 -9.86 -5.41 30.12
CA ALA A 628 -10.66 -4.54 30.99
C ALA A 628 -12.18 -4.70 30.73
N ALA A 629 -12.59 -5.02 29.50
CA ALA A 629 -13.97 -5.31 29.19
C ALA A 629 -14.44 -6.64 29.83
N ILE A 630 -13.59 -7.67 29.79
CA ILE A 630 -13.87 -8.96 30.43
C ILE A 630 -13.95 -8.81 31.95
N SER A 631 -13.09 -7.98 32.55
CA SER A 631 -13.16 -7.70 34.00
C SER A 631 -14.31 -6.77 34.40
N GLY A 632 -15.00 -6.12 33.46
CA GLY A 632 -16.11 -5.19 33.70
C GLY A 632 -15.69 -3.76 34.01
N GLU A 633 -14.42 -3.41 33.74
CA GLU A 633 -13.89 -2.05 33.96
C GLU A 633 -14.06 -1.15 32.72
N PHE A 634 -14.16 -1.75 31.52
CA PHE A 634 -14.28 -1.04 30.24
C PHE A 634 -15.54 -1.51 29.51
N MET A 635 -16.56 -0.64 29.42
CA MET A 635 -17.93 -1.04 29.07
C MET A 635 -18.49 -0.31 27.84
N GLY A 636 -17.71 0.57 27.21
CA GLY A 636 -18.16 1.27 26.01
C GLY A 636 -17.02 1.63 25.04
N MET A 637 -17.28 1.49 23.74
CA MET A 637 -16.27 1.73 22.72
C MET A 637 -16.87 2.43 21.49
N TYR A 638 -16.16 3.46 21.00
CA TYR A 638 -16.41 4.09 19.71
C TYR A 638 -15.36 3.61 18.71
N ILE A 639 -15.78 2.95 17.63
CA ILE A 639 -14.90 2.31 16.65
C ILE A 639 -15.12 2.96 15.29
N GLN A 640 -14.08 3.62 14.76
CA GLN A 640 -14.12 4.24 13.44
C GLN A 640 -13.33 3.40 12.43
N GLY A 641 -14.04 2.80 11.45
CA GLY A 641 -13.45 2.16 10.27
C GLY A 641 -12.58 0.92 10.54
N GLU A 642 -12.80 0.21 11.65
CA GLU A 642 -12.07 -1.00 12.03
C GLU A 642 -13.00 -2.19 12.28
N ASP A 643 -12.51 -3.38 11.96
CA ASP A 643 -13.19 -4.65 12.20
C ASP A 643 -12.40 -5.52 13.18
N LEU A 644 -12.46 -5.14 14.47
CA LEU A 644 -11.68 -5.75 15.56
C LEU A 644 -11.99 -7.24 15.74
N ALA A 645 -13.26 -7.65 15.56
CA ALA A 645 -13.65 -9.04 15.70
C ALA A 645 -12.99 -9.97 14.68
N GLN A 646 -12.66 -9.46 13.48
CA GLN A 646 -11.94 -10.21 12.46
C GLN A 646 -10.42 -9.96 12.51
N SER A 647 -9.97 -8.75 12.86
CA SER A 647 -8.57 -8.36 12.74
C SER A 647 -7.70 -8.76 13.93
N ASP A 648 -8.25 -8.78 15.14
CA ASP A 648 -7.47 -8.97 16.36
C ASP A 648 -7.26 -10.45 16.69
N PRO A 649 -6.14 -10.82 17.36
CA PRO A 649 -5.79 -12.22 17.59
C PRO A 649 -6.67 -12.84 18.68
N ASN A 650 -6.72 -14.16 18.73
CA ASN A 650 -7.54 -14.88 19.69
C ASN A 650 -9.01 -14.44 19.62
N THR A 651 -9.64 -14.64 18.46
CA THR A 651 -10.99 -14.18 18.14
C THR A 651 -12.01 -14.46 19.25
N GLN A 652 -11.92 -15.61 19.92
CA GLN A 652 -12.85 -15.97 21.00
C GLN A 652 -12.74 -15.01 22.20
N HIS A 653 -11.54 -14.54 22.53
CA HIS A 653 -11.30 -13.55 23.58
C HIS A 653 -11.87 -12.18 23.19
N VAL A 654 -11.63 -11.77 21.93
CA VAL A 654 -12.17 -10.51 21.39
C VAL A 654 -13.70 -10.51 21.36
N GLU A 655 -14.31 -11.59 20.84
CA GLU A 655 -15.78 -11.74 20.83
C GLU A 655 -16.38 -11.71 22.24
N ALA A 656 -15.72 -12.36 23.22
CA ALA A 656 -16.16 -12.34 24.61
C ALA A 656 -16.07 -10.92 25.22
N ALA A 657 -15.00 -10.18 24.92
CA ALA A 657 -14.83 -8.81 25.38
C ALA A 657 -15.88 -7.86 24.78
N LEU A 658 -16.09 -7.94 23.45
CA LEU A 658 -17.09 -7.14 22.74
C LEU A 658 -18.51 -7.46 23.23
N GLY A 659 -18.82 -8.76 23.45
CA GLY A 659 -20.13 -9.21 23.95
C GLY A 659 -20.44 -8.76 25.39
N ASN A 660 -19.42 -8.41 26.18
CA ASN A 660 -19.57 -7.95 27.56
C ASN A 660 -19.79 -6.43 27.69
N MET A 661 -19.51 -5.67 26.63
CA MET A 661 -19.66 -4.20 26.65
C MET A 661 -21.14 -3.77 26.58
N GLU A 662 -21.52 -2.75 27.34
CA GLU A 662 -22.87 -2.20 27.37
C GLU A 662 -23.22 -1.31 26.18
N CYS A 663 -22.23 -0.70 25.53
CA CYS A 663 -22.45 0.10 24.32
C CYS A 663 -21.23 0.09 23.39
N ILE A 664 -21.40 -0.45 22.23
CA ILE A 664 -20.43 -0.35 21.12
C ILE A 664 -21.06 0.46 19.99
N VAL A 665 -20.34 1.46 19.54
CA VAL A 665 -20.68 2.30 18.39
C VAL A 665 -19.67 2.01 17.27
N VAL A 666 -20.14 1.51 16.15
CA VAL A 666 -19.33 1.24 14.97
C VAL A 666 -19.66 2.26 13.89
N GLN A 667 -18.64 2.92 13.36
CA GLN A 667 -18.75 3.79 12.19
C GLN A 667 -17.98 3.14 11.04
N ASP A 668 -18.69 2.60 10.05
CA ASP A 668 -18.09 1.89 8.90
C ASP A 668 -19.01 1.96 7.67
N LEU A 669 -18.53 1.41 6.54
CA LEU A 669 -19.26 1.33 5.27
C LEU A 669 -20.29 0.21 5.26
N PHE A 670 -19.98 -0.90 5.91
CA PHE A 670 -20.71 -2.16 5.88
C PHE A 670 -20.90 -2.71 7.29
N LEU A 671 -21.96 -3.48 7.50
CA LEU A 671 -22.09 -4.29 8.72
C LEU A 671 -21.01 -5.38 8.68
N ASN A 672 -19.90 -5.10 9.36
CA ASN A 672 -18.75 -5.98 9.50
C ASN A 672 -18.90 -6.94 10.70
N GLU A 673 -17.88 -7.76 10.98
CA GLU A 673 -17.95 -8.73 12.09
C GLU A 673 -18.07 -8.04 13.46
N THR A 674 -17.42 -6.90 13.64
CA THR A 674 -17.54 -6.09 14.87
C THR A 674 -18.94 -5.51 15.04
N ALA A 675 -19.61 -5.15 13.95
CA ALA A 675 -20.98 -4.63 13.98
C ALA A 675 -22.00 -5.64 14.55
N LYS A 676 -21.71 -6.95 14.51
CA LYS A 676 -22.53 -7.98 15.17
C LYS A 676 -22.65 -7.78 16.68
N PHE A 677 -21.69 -7.10 17.29
CA PHE A 677 -21.64 -6.75 18.71
C PHE A 677 -22.04 -5.29 18.99
N ALA A 678 -22.31 -4.50 17.96
CA ALA A 678 -22.58 -3.07 18.11
C ALA A 678 -24.04 -2.80 18.53
N HIS A 679 -24.25 -1.70 19.25
CA HIS A 679 -25.56 -1.14 19.63
C HIS A 679 -25.96 0.02 18.74
N VAL A 680 -24.96 0.68 18.14
CA VAL A 680 -25.15 1.79 17.19
C VAL A 680 -24.25 1.54 15.98
N PHE A 681 -24.79 1.70 14.78
CA PHE A 681 -24.05 1.72 13.55
C PHE A 681 -24.22 3.08 12.86
N LEU A 682 -23.11 3.78 12.65
CA LEU A 682 -23.07 5.07 11.98
C LEU A 682 -22.45 4.90 10.58
N PRO A 683 -23.18 5.18 9.51
CA PRO A 683 -22.64 5.02 8.16
C PRO A 683 -21.40 5.87 7.89
N GLY A 684 -20.35 5.23 7.40
CA GLY A 684 -19.10 5.88 7.02
C GLY A 684 -19.04 6.32 5.57
N THR A 685 -17.95 7.01 5.20
CA THR A 685 -17.64 7.46 3.84
C THR A 685 -16.50 6.65 3.22
N SER A 686 -16.61 6.34 1.92
CA SER A 686 -15.48 5.80 1.15
C SER A 686 -14.47 6.89 0.82
N PHE A 687 -13.25 6.52 0.41
CA PHE A 687 -12.21 7.50 0.02
C PHE A 687 -12.65 8.43 -1.12
N LEU A 688 -13.59 8.02 -1.96
CA LEU A 688 -14.14 8.86 -3.04
C LEU A 688 -15.06 9.97 -2.52
N GLU A 689 -15.51 9.85 -1.28
CA GLU A 689 -16.42 10.79 -0.61
C GLU A 689 -15.71 11.68 0.41
N LYS A 690 -14.40 11.39 0.71
CA LYS A 690 -13.61 12.09 1.73
C LYS A 690 -12.91 13.32 1.19
N ASN A 691 -12.76 14.32 2.07
CA ASN A 691 -11.86 15.46 1.89
C ASN A 691 -10.87 15.47 3.06
N GLY A 692 -9.59 15.69 2.79
CA GLY A 692 -8.57 15.68 3.85
C GLY A 692 -7.21 15.23 3.33
N THR A 693 -6.46 14.52 4.18
CA THR A 693 -5.11 14.05 3.87
C THR A 693 -4.89 12.60 4.28
N PHE A 694 -4.05 11.89 3.51
CA PHE A 694 -3.44 10.61 3.90
C PHE A 694 -1.92 10.79 3.98
N ILE A 695 -1.30 10.22 5.01
CA ILE A 695 0.16 10.22 5.16
C ILE A 695 0.66 8.79 4.93
N ASN A 696 1.42 8.60 3.86
CA ASN A 696 1.90 7.30 3.41
C ASN A 696 3.14 6.81 4.19
N ALA A 697 3.65 5.62 3.84
CA ALA A 697 4.77 4.99 4.53
C ALA A 697 6.10 5.74 4.41
N GLU A 698 6.27 6.63 3.43
CA GLU A 698 7.42 7.53 3.28
C GLU A 698 7.21 8.91 3.94
N ARG A 699 6.24 9.05 4.88
CA ARG A 699 5.90 10.33 5.54
C ARG A 699 5.32 11.40 4.61
N ARG A 700 4.86 11.02 3.43
CA ARG A 700 4.31 11.95 2.44
C ARG A 700 2.85 12.24 2.72
N ILE A 701 2.53 13.51 2.93
CA ILE A 701 1.19 14.02 3.13
C ILE A 701 0.56 14.25 1.76
N ASN A 702 -0.47 13.47 1.44
CA ASN A 702 -1.16 13.50 0.15
C ASN A 702 -2.60 14.01 0.32
N ARG A 703 -3.04 14.88 -0.58
CA ARG A 703 -4.43 15.35 -0.58
C ARG A 703 -5.40 14.25 -1.02
N VAL A 704 -6.46 14.08 -0.26
CA VAL A 704 -7.67 13.33 -0.62
C VAL A 704 -8.75 14.35 -0.98
N ARG A 705 -9.26 14.31 -2.20
CA ARG A 705 -10.32 15.22 -2.65
C ARG A 705 -11.59 14.44 -2.92
N PRO A 706 -12.75 14.99 -2.55
CA PRO A 706 -14.02 14.31 -2.77
C PRO A 706 -14.32 14.21 -4.28
N VAL A 707 -14.45 12.99 -4.75
CA VAL A 707 -14.84 12.65 -6.11
C VAL A 707 -16.37 12.65 -6.24
N MET A 708 -17.05 12.26 -5.18
CA MET A 708 -18.50 12.27 -5.04
C MET A 708 -18.90 12.80 -3.65
N LYS A 709 -20.15 13.23 -3.54
CA LYS A 709 -20.70 13.65 -2.24
C LYS A 709 -20.87 12.45 -1.31
N PRO A 710 -20.79 12.65 0.01
CA PRO A 710 -21.10 11.60 0.98
C PRO A 710 -22.50 11.04 0.74
N ARG A 711 -22.61 9.76 0.41
CA ARG A 711 -23.88 9.09 0.07
C ARG A 711 -24.86 9.04 1.25
N GLN A 712 -24.36 8.97 2.48
CA GLN A 712 -25.12 9.02 3.71
C GLN A 712 -25.36 10.46 4.22
N GLY A 713 -24.91 11.48 3.48
CA GLY A 713 -25.21 12.90 3.68
C GLY A 713 -24.37 13.64 4.71
N MET A 714 -23.34 13.04 5.32
CA MET A 714 -22.52 13.67 6.35
C MET A 714 -21.04 13.22 6.30
N HIS A 715 -20.08 14.14 6.48
CA HIS A 715 -18.67 13.80 6.64
C HIS A 715 -18.38 13.17 8.02
N GLU A 716 -17.44 12.25 8.09
CA GLU A 716 -17.16 11.49 9.33
C GLU A 716 -16.65 12.39 10.48
N TRP A 717 -15.79 13.37 10.17
CA TRP A 717 -15.33 14.33 11.19
C TRP A 717 -16.50 15.13 11.80
N LEU A 718 -17.52 15.46 11.01
CA LEU A 718 -18.71 16.18 11.48
C LEU A 718 -19.58 15.29 12.39
N ILE A 719 -19.67 13.99 12.09
CA ILE A 719 -20.34 13.01 12.97
C ILE A 719 -19.63 13.02 14.34
N THR A 720 -18.30 12.91 14.34
CA THR A 720 -17.47 12.95 15.54
C THR A 720 -17.67 14.27 16.33
N GLN A 721 -17.68 15.40 15.64
CA GLN A 721 -17.93 16.72 16.25
C GLN A 721 -19.33 16.80 16.90
N LYS A 722 -20.36 16.29 16.23
CA LYS A 722 -21.73 16.26 16.80
C LYS A 722 -21.82 15.39 18.04
N ILE A 723 -21.11 14.25 18.09
CA ILE A 723 -21.03 13.40 19.29
C ILE A 723 -20.33 14.16 20.43
N ALA A 724 -19.19 14.84 20.14
CA ALA A 724 -18.49 15.66 21.12
C ALA A 724 -19.40 16.74 21.73
N ASN A 725 -20.15 17.44 20.88
CA ASN A 725 -21.08 18.49 21.31
C ASN A 725 -22.24 17.93 22.15
N ALA A 726 -22.79 16.75 21.79
CA ALA A 726 -23.82 16.08 22.56
C ALA A 726 -23.33 15.58 23.93
N LEU A 727 -22.04 15.28 24.04
CA LEU A 727 -21.38 14.95 25.30
C LEU A 727 -21.07 16.18 26.16
N GLY A 728 -21.13 17.37 25.57
CA GLY A 728 -20.94 18.64 26.29
C GLY A 728 -19.60 19.33 26.03
N TYR A 729 -18.77 18.79 25.14
CA TYR A 729 -17.55 19.46 24.68
C TYR A 729 -17.79 20.23 23.36
N PRO A 730 -17.62 21.56 23.33
CA PRO A 730 -17.95 22.41 22.19
C PRO A 730 -16.88 22.31 21.10
N MET A 731 -16.80 21.19 20.40
CA MET A 731 -15.96 21.05 19.20
C MET A 731 -16.61 21.86 18.06
N SER A 732 -15.82 22.69 17.39
CA SER A 732 -16.34 23.62 16.37
C SER A 732 -15.35 23.77 15.22
N PHE A 733 -15.52 22.96 14.18
CA PHE A 733 -14.85 23.10 12.88
C PHE A 733 -15.91 23.28 11.79
N ASN A 734 -15.62 24.08 10.78
CA ASN A 734 -16.50 24.30 9.62
C ASN A 734 -16.17 23.40 8.44
N ASN A 735 -14.92 22.97 8.35
CA ASN A 735 -14.40 22.11 7.29
C ASN A 735 -13.09 21.43 7.70
N GLU A 736 -12.60 20.52 6.86
CA GLU A 736 -11.39 19.73 7.09
C GLU A 736 -10.10 20.57 7.07
N ALA A 737 -10.10 21.70 6.34
CA ALA A 737 -8.94 22.61 6.31
C ALA A 737 -8.71 23.25 7.70
N GLU A 738 -9.77 23.65 8.40
CA GLU A 738 -9.66 24.16 9.77
C GLU A 738 -9.13 23.12 10.77
N ILE A 739 -9.44 21.83 10.53
CA ILE A 739 -8.88 20.74 11.33
C ILE A 739 -7.38 20.62 11.06
N MET A 740 -6.96 20.66 9.79
CA MET A 740 -5.54 20.65 9.43
C MET A 740 -4.79 21.88 9.96
N ASP A 741 -5.40 23.05 9.97
CA ASP A 741 -4.81 24.28 10.55
C ASP A 741 -4.60 24.15 12.07
N GLU A 742 -5.52 23.49 12.77
CA GLU A 742 -5.33 23.17 14.20
C GLU A 742 -4.21 22.13 14.40
N ILE A 743 -4.16 21.08 13.57
CA ILE A 743 -3.07 20.09 13.57
C ILE A 743 -1.72 20.79 13.38
N ALA A 744 -1.59 21.63 12.36
CA ALA A 744 -0.36 22.36 12.04
C ALA A 744 0.09 23.26 13.20
N ARG A 745 -0.83 23.95 13.87
CA ARG A 745 -0.54 24.81 15.00
C ARG A 745 -0.02 24.05 16.22
N LEU A 746 -0.49 22.82 16.45
CA LEU A 746 -0.18 22.02 17.64
C LEU A 746 0.92 20.97 17.39
N THR A 747 1.31 20.75 16.14
CA THR A 747 2.26 19.70 15.74
C THR A 747 3.48 20.34 15.05
N PRO A 748 4.61 20.50 15.74
CA PRO A 748 5.78 21.19 15.19
C PRO A 748 6.30 20.65 13.86
N THR A 749 6.14 19.35 13.61
CA THR A 749 6.54 18.70 12.35
C THR A 749 5.61 19.00 11.18
N PHE A 750 4.43 19.60 11.43
CA PHE A 750 3.41 19.95 10.44
C PHE A 750 3.17 21.45 10.32
N SER A 751 3.96 22.31 10.99
CA SER A 751 3.60 23.74 11.20
C SER A 751 3.42 24.55 9.91
N ASN A 752 3.96 24.12 8.77
CA ASN A 752 3.75 24.74 7.45
C ASN A 752 2.76 23.96 6.55
N VAL A 753 2.10 22.93 7.07
CA VAL A 753 1.17 22.13 6.28
C VAL A 753 -0.23 22.74 6.36
N SER A 754 -0.83 23.00 5.19
CA SER A 754 -2.26 23.35 5.06
C SER A 754 -2.82 22.74 3.78
N HIS A 755 -4.14 22.66 3.65
CA HIS A 755 -4.77 22.22 2.42
C HIS A 755 -4.38 23.12 1.24
N GLU A 756 -4.33 24.43 1.44
CA GLU A 756 -3.89 25.40 0.42
C GLU A 756 -2.45 25.15 -0.02
N PHE A 757 -1.54 24.91 0.92
CA PHE A 757 -0.15 24.56 0.62
C PHE A 757 -0.08 23.29 -0.24
N LEU A 758 -0.78 22.21 0.16
CA LEU A 758 -0.80 20.94 -0.58
C LEU A 758 -1.47 21.06 -1.95
N ASP A 759 -2.50 21.90 -2.09
CA ASP A 759 -3.17 22.15 -3.36
C ASP A 759 -2.28 22.93 -4.34
N ARG A 760 -1.41 23.81 -3.82
CA ARG A 760 -0.48 24.63 -4.62
C ARG A 760 0.81 23.90 -4.98
N PHE A 761 1.43 23.19 -4.03
CA PHE A 761 2.76 22.60 -4.19
C PHE A 761 2.75 21.07 -4.35
N GLY A 762 1.57 20.46 -4.24
CA GLY A 762 1.41 19.01 -4.24
C GLY A 762 1.75 18.38 -2.89
N SER A 763 2.05 17.07 -2.89
CA SER A 763 2.37 16.32 -1.67
C SER A 763 3.73 16.70 -1.08
N VAL A 764 3.85 16.67 0.25
CA VAL A 764 5.07 17.01 0.99
C VAL A 764 5.39 15.94 2.02
N GLN A 765 6.66 15.69 2.30
CA GLN A 765 7.10 14.80 3.37
C GLN A 765 7.43 15.60 4.64
N TRP A 766 6.81 15.20 5.76
CA TRP A 766 7.12 15.83 7.03
C TRP A 766 8.50 15.38 7.59
N PRO A 767 9.20 16.14 8.41
CA PRO A 767 8.89 17.50 8.88
C PRO A 767 8.74 18.53 7.75
N CYS A 768 7.65 19.33 7.83
CA CYS A 768 7.41 20.47 6.97
C CYS A 768 7.08 21.67 7.87
N ASN A 769 8.08 22.51 8.09
CA ASN A 769 8.04 23.60 9.06
C ASN A 769 8.94 24.74 8.61
N GLU A 770 9.17 25.75 9.47
CA GLU A 770 10.00 26.91 9.13
C GLU A 770 11.44 26.54 8.74
N ASN A 771 12.01 25.48 9.34
CA ASN A 771 13.36 25.00 9.04
C ASN A 771 13.42 24.17 7.75
N ALA A 772 12.31 23.54 7.36
CA ALA A 772 12.16 22.72 6.16
C ALA A 772 10.84 23.06 5.45
N PRO A 773 10.72 24.26 4.84
CA PRO A 773 9.45 24.74 4.28
C PRO A 773 8.96 23.95 3.06
N GLN A 774 9.83 23.19 2.41
CA GLN A 774 9.51 22.29 1.30
C GLN A 774 9.45 20.82 1.73
N GLY A 775 9.48 20.56 3.04
CA GLY A 775 9.49 19.22 3.62
C GLY A 775 10.89 18.60 3.70
N THR A 776 10.93 17.38 4.26
CA THR A 776 12.17 16.65 4.54
C THR A 776 12.10 15.25 3.90
N PRO A 777 12.47 15.09 2.63
CA PRO A 777 12.45 13.78 1.96
C PRO A 777 13.35 12.75 2.64
N ILE A 778 14.58 13.11 2.94
CA ILE A 778 15.56 12.26 3.63
C ILE A 778 15.72 12.75 5.07
N MET A 779 15.56 11.84 6.02
CA MET A 779 15.75 12.13 7.43
C MET A 779 17.21 11.94 7.83
N HIS A 780 17.61 12.64 8.89
CA HIS A 780 18.92 12.47 9.55
C HIS A 780 20.13 12.79 8.65
N ILE A 781 20.05 13.79 7.77
CA ILE A 781 21.16 14.17 6.90
C ILE A 781 22.36 14.63 7.74
N ASP A 782 22.18 15.64 8.59
CA ASP A 782 23.26 16.22 9.41
C ASP A 782 23.33 15.56 10.80
N ASN A 783 22.20 15.42 11.46
CA ASN A 783 22.07 14.87 12.82
C ASN A 783 20.85 13.98 12.93
N PHE A 784 20.88 13.04 13.86
CA PHE A 784 19.68 12.34 14.27
C PHE A 784 18.71 13.28 14.97
N VAL A 785 17.42 13.01 14.93
CA VAL A 785 16.40 13.82 15.62
C VAL A 785 16.70 13.92 17.12
N ARG A 786 17.25 12.88 17.72
CA ARG A 786 17.67 12.87 19.13
C ARG A 786 19.06 13.50 19.37
N GLY A 787 19.74 14.02 18.34
CA GLY A 787 21.10 14.52 18.37
C GLY A 787 22.11 13.47 17.89
N LYS A 788 22.46 12.51 18.72
CA LYS A 788 23.30 11.35 18.34
C LYS A 788 22.48 10.07 18.26
N GLY A 789 22.79 9.19 17.30
CA GLY A 789 22.18 7.87 17.21
C GLY A 789 22.54 7.00 18.42
N LEU A 790 21.58 6.27 18.97
CA LEU A 790 21.78 5.43 20.16
C LEU A 790 21.69 3.97 19.79
N PHE A 791 22.75 3.22 20.10
CA PHE A 791 22.73 1.76 19.99
C PHE A 791 22.05 1.14 21.21
N ILE A 792 21.21 0.16 20.96
CA ILE A 792 20.47 -0.55 22.02
C ILE A 792 20.87 -2.03 21.97
N GLU A 793 21.16 -2.61 23.11
CA GLU A 793 21.42 -4.06 23.20
C GLU A 793 20.16 -4.85 22.78
N THR A 794 20.37 -5.90 21.97
CA THR A 794 19.30 -6.67 21.32
C THR A 794 19.42 -8.15 21.65
N ASP A 795 19.21 -8.53 22.90
CA ASP A 795 19.23 -9.94 23.31
C ASP A 795 18.06 -10.71 22.66
N PHE A 796 18.36 -11.89 22.12
CA PHE A 796 17.33 -12.77 21.59
C PHE A 796 16.61 -13.52 22.72
N VAL A 797 15.30 -13.39 22.74
CA VAL A 797 14.40 -14.15 23.61
C VAL A 797 13.47 -15.00 22.73
N ALA A 798 13.49 -16.32 22.95
CA ALA A 798 12.64 -17.21 22.18
C ALA A 798 11.15 -16.95 22.47
N THR A 799 10.32 -17.01 21.42
CA THR A 799 8.85 -16.90 21.56
C THR A 799 8.28 -17.98 22.47
N GLU A 800 7.16 -17.70 23.12
CA GLU A 800 6.36 -18.67 23.88
C GLU A 800 5.63 -19.69 22.96
N GLU A 801 5.44 -19.35 21.68
CA GLU A 801 4.84 -20.22 20.65
C GLU A 801 5.85 -21.26 20.14
N ARG A 802 6.22 -22.17 21.04
CA ARG A 802 7.14 -23.27 20.74
C ARG A 802 6.41 -24.49 20.19
N THR A 803 7.01 -25.12 19.19
CA THR A 803 6.53 -26.40 18.67
C THR A 803 6.62 -27.52 19.73
N THR A 804 5.66 -28.40 19.69
CA THR A 804 5.57 -29.57 20.56
C THR A 804 5.15 -30.80 19.75
N ARG A 805 5.12 -31.97 20.35
CA ARG A 805 4.56 -33.20 19.69
C ARG A 805 3.09 -32.99 19.28
N LYS A 806 2.33 -32.23 20.05
CA LYS A 806 0.90 -31.92 19.76
C LYS A 806 0.77 -30.87 18.67
N PHE A 807 1.65 -29.90 18.62
CA PHE A 807 1.65 -28.77 17.66
C PHE A 807 3.03 -28.69 17.02
N PRO A 808 3.35 -29.54 16.01
CA PRO A 808 4.70 -29.69 15.50
C PRO A 808 5.08 -28.68 14.40
N LEU A 809 4.14 -27.89 13.90
CA LEU A 809 4.34 -26.92 12.82
C LEU A 809 4.21 -25.49 13.34
N LEU A 810 4.79 -24.54 12.61
CA LEU A 810 4.62 -23.10 12.84
C LEU A 810 3.75 -22.51 11.74
N LEU A 811 2.67 -21.86 12.13
CA LEU A 811 1.86 -21.04 11.25
C LEU A 811 2.44 -19.62 11.19
N THR A 812 2.58 -19.10 9.99
CA THR A 812 2.75 -17.67 9.72
C THR A 812 1.63 -17.17 8.84
N THR A 813 1.26 -15.90 8.97
CA THR A 813 0.15 -15.30 8.23
C THR A 813 0.62 -14.17 7.33
N GLY A 814 -0.15 -13.83 6.30
CA GLY A 814 0.18 -12.72 5.42
C GLY A 814 -0.92 -12.32 4.46
N ARG A 815 -0.56 -11.52 3.47
CA ARG A 815 -1.46 -10.94 2.47
C ARG A 815 -1.21 -11.52 1.09
N ILE A 816 -2.19 -11.31 0.20
CA ILE A 816 -2.10 -11.60 -1.23
C ILE A 816 -2.44 -10.34 -2.03
N LEU A 817 -2.05 -10.32 -3.31
CA LEU A 817 -2.19 -9.14 -4.16
C LEU A 817 -3.64 -8.71 -4.36
N SER A 818 -4.55 -9.65 -4.59
CA SER A 818 -5.96 -9.35 -4.95
C SER A 818 -6.81 -8.88 -3.78
N GLN A 819 -6.50 -9.30 -2.54
CA GLN A 819 -7.25 -8.93 -1.34
C GLN A 819 -6.48 -7.90 -0.49
N TYR A 820 -7.19 -7.26 0.45
CA TYR A 820 -6.60 -6.26 1.32
C TYR A 820 -7.16 -6.31 2.75
N ASN A 821 -6.26 -6.37 3.74
CA ASN A 821 -6.59 -6.51 5.17
C ASN A 821 -7.62 -7.64 5.39
N VAL A 822 -8.67 -7.39 6.17
CA VAL A 822 -9.78 -8.32 6.42
C VAL A 822 -10.75 -8.48 5.24
N GLY A 823 -10.40 -7.96 4.07
CA GLY A 823 -11.16 -8.15 2.83
C GLY A 823 -12.47 -7.37 2.72
N ALA A 824 -12.88 -6.59 3.72
CA ALA A 824 -14.18 -5.91 3.77
C ALA A 824 -14.51 -5.09 2.50
N GLN A 825 -13.51 -4.45 1.90
CA GLN A 825 -13.66 -3.69 0.66
C GLN A 825 -13.45 -4.57 -0.58
N THR A 826 -12.34 -5.32 -0.64
CA THR A 826 -11.94 -6.08 -1.84
C THR A 826 -12.84 -7.27 -2.12
N ARG A 827 -13.44 -7.91 -1.11
CA ARG A 827 -14.45 -8.95 -1.31
C ARG A 827 -15.74 -8.42 -1.97
N ARG A 828 -15.96 -7.10 -1.96
CA ARG A 828 -17.09 -6.42 -2.63
C ARG A 828 -16.69 -5.80 -3.96
N THR A 829 -15.69 -6.39 -4.61
CA THR A 829 -15.21 -6.02 -5.95
C THR A 829 -14.92 -7.30 -6.74
N GLU A 830 -14.68 -7.17 -8.02
CA GLU A 830 -14.35 -8.31 -8.88
C GLU A 830 -13.03 -9.01 -8.53
N ASN A 831 -12.27 -8.48 -7.58
CA ASN A 831 -11.04 -9.11 -7.09
C ASN A 831 -11.26 -10.51 -6.49
N VAL A 832 -12.49 -10.86 -6.13
CA VAL A 832 -12.85 -12.20 -5.63
C VAL A 832 -12.59 -13.31 -6.65
N VAL A 833 -12.52 -12.99 -7.95
CA VAL A 833 -12.28 -13.99 -8.99
C VAL A 833 -10.92 -14.70 -8.84
N TRP A 834 -9.93 -14.01 -8.27
CA TRP A 834 -8.60 -14.61 -8.04
C TRP A 834 -8.51 -15.38 -6.72
N HIS A 835 -9.20 -14.90 -5.69
CA HIS A 835 -9.17 -15.53 -4.35
C HIS A 835 -10.50 -15.27 -3.64
N ASP A 836 -11.39 -16.23 -3.72
CA ASP A 836 -12.70 -16.23 -3.06
C ASP A 836 -12.63 -16.74 -1.61
N LYS A 837 -11.53 -17.42 -1.24
CA LYS A 837 -11.29 -18.00 0.09
C LYS A 837 -9.83 -18.00 0.47
N ASP A 838 -9.56 -18.08 1.77
CA ASP A 838 -8.21 -18.27 2.28
C ASP A 838 -7.80 -19.75 2.18
N LEU A 839 -6.55 -20.00 1.79
CA LEU A 839 -5.99 -21.33 1.62
C LEU A 839 -4.88 -21.58 2.64
N LEU A 840 -4.63 -22.82 2.99
CA LEU A 840 -3.50 -23.22 3.81
C LEU A 840 -2.36 -23.73 2.91
N GLU A 841 -1.27 -22.97 2.78
CA GLU A 841 -0.06 -23.41 2.08
C GLU A 841 0.72 -24.39 2.96
N ILE A 842 1.02 -25.57 2.40
CA ILE A 842 1.67 -26.70 3.09
C ILE A 842 2.83 -27.20 2.22
N HIS A 843 3.99 -27.41 2.81
CA HIS A 843 5.11 -28.01 2.09
C HIS A 843 4.80 -29.46 1.67
N PRO A 844 5.23 -29.93 0.46
CA PRO A 844 4.97 -31.30 0.00
C PRO A 844 5.36 -32.39 1.01
N HIS A 845 6.51 -32.26 1.67
CA HIS A 845 6.98 -33.18 2.72
C HIS A 845 6.00 -33.29 3.91
N ASP A 846 5.47 -32.14 4.37
CA ASP A 846 4.53 -32.08 5.48
C ASP A 846 3.15 -32.62 5.10
N ALA A 847 2.74 -32.42 3.86
CA ALA A 847 1.50 -32.94 3.31
C ALA A 847 1.56 -34.47 3.16
N GLU A 848 2.64 -35.00 2.56
CA GLU A 848 2.85 -36.43 2.34
C GLU A 848 2.84 -37.22 3.66
N THR A 849 3.58 -36.73 4.67
CA THR A 849 3.66 -37.39 5.99
C THR A 849 2.32 -37.45 6.73
N ARG A 850 1.35 -36.62 6.33
CA ARG A 850 0.00 -36.54 6.92
C ARG A 850 -1.09 -37.09 6.00
N GLY A 851 -0.72 -37.57 4.78
CA GLY A 851 -1.67 -38.11 3.81
C GLY A 851 -2.58 -37.04 3.21
N ILE A 852 -2.16 -35.78 3.15
CA ILE A 852 -2.91 -34.63 2.63
C ILE A 852 -2.58 -34.44 1.15
N LYS A 853 -3.62 -34.27 0.30
CA LYS A 853 -3.52 -33.95 -1.11
C LYS A 853 -3.88 -32.49 -1.35
N ASN A 854 -3.47 -31.97 -2.50
CA ASN A 854 -3.87 -30.62 -2.91
C ASN A 854 -5.39 -30.51 -3.02
N HIS A 855 -5.95 -29.44 -2.47
CA HIS A 855 -7.37 -29.14 -2.36
C HIS A 855 -8.16 -29.98 -1.33
N ASP A 856 -7.52 -30.83 -0.55
CA ASP A 856 -8.18 -31.49 0.57
C ASP A 856 -8.58 -30.47 1.64
N GLN A 857 -9.69 -30.78 2.38
CA GLN A 857 -10.01 -30.04 3.59
C GLN A 857 -9.12 -30.51 4.73
N VAL A 858 -8.55 -29.55 5.44
CA VAL A 858 -7.64 -29.81 6.58
C VAL A 858 -8.06 -29.00 7.80
N SER A 859 -8.00 -29.63 8.95
CA SER A 859 -8.10 -28.95 10.23
C SER A 859 -6.75 -28.34 10.57
N LEU A 860 -6.76 -27.07 10.93
CA LEU A 860 -5.65 -26.31 11.50
C LEU A 860 -5.99 -26.00 12.95
N ALA A 861 -5.27 -26.60 13.88
CA ALA A 861 -5.52 -26.48 15.31
C ALA A 861 -4.31 -25.90 16.05
N SER A 862 -4.57 -25.00 17.00
CA SER A 862 -3.60 -24.44 17.93
C SER A 862 -3.98 -24.69 19.37
N ARG A 863 -3.32 -24.01 20.31
CA ARG A 863 -3.70 -24.00 21.74
C ARG A 863 -5.01 -23.27 22.00
N LYS A 864 -5.43 -22.37 21.09
CA LYS A 864 -6.55 -21.45 21.23
C LYS A 864 -7.80 -21.93 20.52
N GLY A 865 -7.66 -22.52 19.36
CA GLY A 865 -8.83 -22.94 18.58
C GLY A 865 -8.47 -23.81 17.39
N GLU A 866 -9.49 -24.09 16.61
CA GLU A 866 -9.42 -24.93 15.42
C GLU A 866 -10.26 -24.33 14.29
N ILE A 867 -9.71 -24.36 13.08
CA ILE A 867 -10.43 -23.96 11.86
C ILE A 867 -10.20 -25.00 10.76
N THR A 868 -11.09 -25.06 9.79
CA THR A 868 -10.95 -25.92 8.60
C THR A 868 -10.68 -25.07 7.37
N LEU A 869 -9.65 -25.45 6.62
CA LEU A 869 -9.17 -24.74 5.44
C LEU A 869 -8.97 -25.71 4.27
N THR A 870 -8.92 -25.18 3.04
CA THR A 870 -8.51 -25.93 1.86
C THR A 870 -6.99 -25.92 1.76
N ALA A 871 -6.36 -27.08 1.61
CA ALA A 871 -4.92 -27.23 1.47
C ALA A 871 -4.45 -26.82 0.07
N LYS A 872 -3.34 -26.07 0.03
CA LYS A 872 -2.55 -25.76 -1.18
C LYS A 872 -1.14 -26.29 -0.98
N ILE A 873 -0.78 -27.35 -1.68
CA ILE A 873 0.57 -27.94 -1.59
C ILE A 873 1.52 -27.08 -2.45
N THR A 874 2.60 -26.59 -1.82
CA THR A 874 3.55 -25.69 -2.49
C THR A 874 4.93 -25.68 -1.80
N GLU A 875 5.99 -25.52 -2.58
CA GLU A 875 7.37 -25.30 -2.11
C GLU A 875 7.66 -23.84 -1.71
N ARG A 876 6.64 -22.96 -1.71
CA ARG A 876 6.80 -21.57 -1.25
C ARG A 876 7.04 -21.47 0.26
N VAL A 877 6.58 -22.42 1.02
CA VAL A 877 6.85 -22.59 2.45
C VAL A 877 7.91 -23.67 2.68
N GLN A 878 8.69 -23.56 3.73
CA GLN A 878 9.69 -24.57 4.11
C GLN A 878 9.06 -25.70 4.95
N PRO A 879 9.66 -26.89 5.03
CA PRO A 879 9.20 -27.95 5.91
C PRO A 879 9.08 -27.48 7.36
N GLY A 880 7.98 -27.83 8.03
CA GLY A 880 7.68 -27.40 9.39
C GLY A 880 7.01 -26.03 9.51
N VAL A 881 6.80 -25.32 8.39
CA VAL A 881 6.10 -24.02 8.34
C VAL A 881 4.88 -24.13 7.44
N VAL A 882 3.77 -23.56 7.88
CA VAL A 882 2.55 -23.41 7.08
C VAL A 882 2.14 -21.94 7.02
N TYR A 883 1.41 -21.55 5.95
CA TYR A 883 1.02 -20.18 5.73
C TYR A 883 -0.46 -20.07 5.35
N THR A 884 -1.15 -19.08 5.91
CA THR A 884 -2.51 -18.74 5.48
C THR A 884 -2.71 -17.23 5.44
N THR A 885 -3.82 -16.81 4.82
CA THR A 885 -4.30 -15.44 4.80
C THR A 885 -5.48 -15.27 5.77
N PHE A 886 -5.98 -14.02 5.91
CA PHE A 886 -7.02 -13.68 6.90
C PHE A 886 -8.09 -12.77 6.28
N HIS A 887 -8.30 -12.89 4.96
CA HIS A 887 -9.15 -11.97 4.23
C HIS A 887 -10.64 -12.30 4.31
N ASN A 888 -10.98 -13.55 4.62
CA ASN A 888 -12.36 -14.01 4.69
C ASN A 888 -12.77 -14.28 6.14
N PRO A 889 -13.89 -13.69 6.63
CA PRO A 889 -14.32 -13.85 8.02
C PRO A 889 -14.71 -15.30 8.35
N GLU A 890 -15.31 -16.03 7.40
CA GLU A 890 -15.68 -17.43 7.56
C GLU A 890 -14.48 -18.37 7.72
N THR A 891 -13.29 -17.95 7.35
CA THR A 891 -12.04 -18.68 7.59
C THR A 891 -11.67 -18.66 9.07
N GLY A 892 -11.78 -17.46 9.67
CA GLY A 892 -11.44 -17.27 11.08
C GLY A 892 -9.97 -17.51 11.41
N ALA A 893 -9.04 -17.01 10.60
CA ALA A 893 -7.61 -17.26 10.80
C ALA A 893 -7.13 -16.87 12.21
N ASN A 894 -7.71 -15.83 12.80
CA ASN A 894 -7.36 -15.37 14.16
C ASN A 894 -7.99 -16.20 15.29
N VAL A 895 -8.83 -17.18 15.00
CA VAL A 895 -9.31 -18.19 15.97
C VAL A 895 -8.15 -19.04 16.48
N VAL A 896 -7.13 -19.26 15.66
CA VAL A 896 -5.97 -20.07 16.03
C VAL A 896 -4.77 -19.24 16.52
N THR A 897 -4.73 -17.92 16.30
CA THR A 897 -3.65 -17.06 16.80
C THR A 897 -3.78 -16.83 18.32
N THR A 898 -2.71 -16.36 18.95
CA THR A 898 -2.61 -16.23 20.39
C THR A 898 -2.47 -14.77 20.82
N GLU A 899 -2.65 -14.50 22.09
CA GLU A 899 -2.53 -13.18 22.73
C GLU A 899 -1.09 -12.74 22.98
N TYR A 900 -0.08 -13.57 22.65
CA TYR A 900 1.31 -13.15 22.81
C TYR A 900 1.60 -11.93 21.94
N SER A 901 2.40 -11.02 22.48
CA SER A 901 2.61 -9.72 21.88
C SER A 901 4.01 -9.18 22.16
N ASP A 902 4.39 -8.14 21.39
CA ASP A 902 5.62 -7.40 21.60
C ASP A 902 5.69 -6.79 23.00
N TRP A 903 6.82 -7.01 23.65
CA TRP A 903 7.05 -6.64 25.06
C TRP A 903 6.90 -5.13 25.33
N ALA A 904 7.25 -4.26 24.37
CA ALA A 904 7.19 -2.81 24.55
C ALA A 904 5.84 -2.20 24.16
N THR A 905 5.22 -2.73 23.10
CA THR A 905 4.10 -2.06 22.45
C THR A 905 2.78 -2.83 22.51
N ASN A 906 2.77 -4.09 22.94
CA ASN A 906 1.64 -5.01 22.83
C ASN A 906 1.15 -5.24 21.39
N CYS A 907 2.04 -5.11 20.38
CA CYS A 907 1.73 -5.57 19.03
C CYS A 907 1.62 -7.09 19.01
N PRO A 908 0.50 -7.67 18.55
CA PRO A 908 0.30 -9.12 18.60
C PRO A 908 1.30 -9.91 17.73
N GLU A 909 1.62 -11.14 18.15
CA GLU A 909 2.54 -12.04 17.47
C GLU A 909 1.82 -12.88 16.40
N TYR A 910 1.27 -12.27 15.35
CA TYR A 910 0.53 -12.96 14.28
C TYR A 910 1.40 -13.90 13.41
N LYS A 911 2.72 -13.73 13.44
CA LYS A 911 3.64 -14.44 12.54
C LYS A 911 4.16 -15.74 13.11
N VAL A 912 3.81 -16.06 14.36
CA VAL A 912 4.28 -17.29 15.01
C VAL A 912 3.13 -17.90 15.82
N THR A 913 2.63 -19.04 15.38
CA THR A 913 1.68 -19.85 16.15
C THR A 913 2.00 -21.32 15.98
N ALA A 914 2.19 -22.05 17.06
CA ALA A 914 2.42 -23.49 17.00
C ALA A 914 1.11 -24.24 16.71
N VAL A 915 1.06 -25.02 15.63
CA VAL A 915 -0.14 -25.63 15.10
C VAL A 915 0.03 -27.12 14.75
N GLN A 916 -1.08 -27.82 14.66
CA GLN A 916 -1.23 -29.16 14.08
C GLN A 916 -2.13 -29.09 12.86
N ILE A 917 -1.82 -29.87 11.82
CA ILE A 917 -2.68 -30.10 10.65
C ILE A 917 -3.07 -31.56 10.55
N THR A 918 -4.35 -31.81 10.32
CA THR A 918 -4.89 -33.15 10.05
C THR A 918 -5.94 -33.08 8.95
N PRO A 919 -6.13 -34.16 8.15
CA PRO A 919 -7.27 -34.22 7.23
C PRO A 919 -8.59 -33.98 7.96
N ALA A 920 -9.49 -33.21 7.38
CA ALA A 920 -10.80 -32.89 7.94
C ALA A 920 -11.93 -33.25 6.98
N ASN A 921 -13.06 -33.71 7.55
CA ASN A 921 -14.29 -34.01 6.79
C ASN A 921 -15.43 -33.01 7.11
N HIS A 922 -15.23 -32.16 8.10
CA HIS A 922 -16.25 -31.21 8.58
C HIS A 922 -15.60 -29.87 8.90
N LYS A 923 -16.40 -28.80 8.93
CA LYS A 923 -16.00 -27.49 9.47
C LYS A 923 -15.71 -27.61 10.96
N SER A 924 -14.96 -26.67 11.49
CA SER A 924 -14.74 -26.55 12.94
C SER A 924 -16.02 -26.09 13.66
N LYS A 925 -16.11 -26.36 14.96
CA LYS A 925 -17.24 -25.86 15.78
C LYS A 925 -17.39 -24.34 15.73
N TRP A 926 -16.30 -23.61 15.68
CA TRP A 926 -16.34 -22.15 15.57
C TRP A 926 -16.94 -21.72 14.23
N GLN A 927 -16.55 -22.36 13.14
CA GLN A 927 -17.10 -22.07 11.81
C GLN A 927 -18.58 -22.39 11.68
N ASP A 928 -19.04 -23.49 12.29
CA ASP A 928 -20.46 -23.81 12.35
C ASP A 928 -21.26 -22.75 13.15
N GLN A 929 -20.69 -22.25 14.26
CA GLN A 929 -21.30 -21.19 15.06
C GLN A 929 -21.26 -19.84 14.31
N PHE A 930 -20.19 -19.57 13.58
CA PHE A 930 -20.08 -18.39 12.74
C PHE A 930 -21.17 -18.36 11.67
N GLU A 931 -21.41 -19.47 10.96
CA GLU A 931 -22.47 -19.56 9.95
C GLU A 931 -23.87 -19.34 10.54
N ILE A 932 -24.13 -19.86 11.72
CA ILE A 932 -25.41 -19.65 12.41
C ILE A 932 -25.60 -18.16 12.73
N ARG A 933 -24.57 -17.50 13.28
CA ARG A 933 -24.61 -16.07 13.59
C ARG A 933 -24.77 -15.22 12.33
N ASP A 934 -24.03 -15.54 11.28
CA ASP A 934 -24.09 -14.81 10.01
C ASP A 934 -25.48 -14.90 9.36
N GLN A 935 -26.11 -16.08 9.39
CA GLN A 935 -27.49 -16.25 8.93
C GLN A 935 -28.53 -15.49 9.77
N GLN A 936 -28.29 -15.35 11.07
CA GLN A 936 -29.16 -14.57 11.96
C GLN A 936 -29.05 -13.08 11.68
N GLU A 937 -27.83 -12.56 11.56
CA GLU A 937 -27.57 -11.15 11.24
C GLU A 937 -28.04 -10.80 9.81
N GLY A 938 -27.88 -11.71 8.84
CA GLY A 938 -28.40 -11.54 7.48
C GLY A 938 -29.92 -11.31 7.49
N LYS A 939 -30.69 -12.08 8.27
CA LYS A 939 -32.13 -11.87 8.44
C LYS A 939 -32.47 -10.56 9.15
N ILE A 940 -31.64 -10.16 10.13
CA ILE A 940 -31.82 -8.89 10.83
C ILE A 940 -31.54 -7.70 9.89
N ALA A 941 -30.51 -7.81 9.06
CA ALA A 941 -30.16 -6.80 8.07
C ALA A 941 -31.19 -6.68 6.92
N GLU A 942 -31.75 -7.80 6.44
CA GLU A 942 -32.83 -7.81 5.43
C GLU A 942 -34.11 -7.11 5.94
N ALA A 943 -34.39 -7.20 7.23
CA ALA A 943 -35.53 -6.52 7.82
C ALA A 943 -35.41 -4.97 7.84
N VAL A 944 -34.24 -4.45 7.59
CA VAL A 944 -33.93 -2.98 7.61
C VAL A 944 -33.85 -2.39 6.19
N ASN A 945 -33.57 -3.21 5.17
CA ASN A 945 -33.58 -2.83 3.76
C ASN A 945 -35.00 -2.92 3.19
#